data_01c0ebca974592d520339f6550842db7
#
_entry.id   01c0ebca974592d520339f6550842db7
#
_cell.length_a   1.000
_cell.length_b   1.000
_cell.length_c   1.000
_cell.angle_alpha   90.00
_cell.angle_beta   90.00
_cell.angle_gamma   90.00
#
_symmetry.space_group_name_H-M   'P 1'
#
loop_
_entity.id
_entity.type
_entity.pdbx_description
1 polymer ?
#
loop_
_entity_poly.entity_id
_entity_poly.type
_entity_poly.pdbx_seq_one_letter_code
_entity_poly.pdbx_strand_id
1 'polypeptide(L)'
;LIVMTAMTSGLTSSVYQQYRGGTIVVSQDKDAPEGAIESAERTLSATSGVTTIKHTAQWPADAQTDATRGQLYVSPLATKPFADIDLTAGTKPTADDQITIPEHTASALSVKVGDTVRVRAGFTEGDYRTLTIVGTTRSNTISMGIPASYVTDGGFSSIFGTTASGRFIVATSGADTDSNANPPSATQDEWVARANSALSGISGVTVTSVHKAIQDDLDQARLGATMTMGIMLIFPAIAGLVASIVVSSTFRVVLTQRTRELALLRTLGATRRQVRSLVTREALAIGAISSAIGVVLGWLIGALAEAGTGLASSVVAALEGASVWQLALTWLGATLFTTLVGVFPARAASRVAPVAALAPVNEAGAAARKKHTVRFVIGALIAVAGCGAVALAWRSDSGGTKFLGAFAGSLLALLGALLVASVLLPALTRAFGAAFPGTLSAMARENTMRNPGRTSATGTAIIIGVTLVVTIMVGAASVRTTLTNAVNDARPFDLMAVSTSGELTDDQQAAIAATDGVAATVAQYAAPGTLTTTSGAPAYAPGEGTGSEDEAQASSVMITGEPDYAGVTHSTVTQMGDGQVRVGDEALAGQTLRLCADTCVDLSATYDKNGSVGEAQVSEKTLRSIATSPQRQAIIIKMADGADAETVQAALLKDSHLSVNGSALERQMYTKIIDQLMLILVGLLGVSVLVSLVGVANTLSLSVAERTRENGLLR
;
A
#
# COMPACT_ATOMS: atom_id res chain seq x y z
N LEU A 1 4.62 -12.70 -8.33
CA LEU A 1 6.00 -13.01 -7.90
C LEU A 1 6.99 -11.99 -8.47
N ILE A 2 6.94 -11.64 -9.76
CA ILE A 2 7.82 -10.66 -10.41
C ILE A 2 7.64 -9.29 -9.77
N VAL A 3 6.42 -8.75 -9.71
CA VAL A 3 6.10 -7.47 -9.05
C VAL A 3 6.56 -7.45 -7.60
N MET A 4 6.33 -8.55 -6.88
CA MET A 4 6.72 -8.72 -5.49
C MET A 4 8.24 -8.71 -5.31
N THR A 5 8.99 -9.36 -6.20
CA THR A 5 10.45 -9.38 -6.14
C THR A 5 11.02 -8.02 -6.55
N ALA A 6 10.46 -7.37 -7.56
CA ALA A 6 10.82 -6.01 -7.94
C ALA A 6 10.60 -5.02 -6.78
N MET A 7 9.46 -5.13 -6.11
CA MET A 7 9.14 -4.29 -4.94
C MET A 7 10.10 -4.54 -3.77
N THR A 8 10.38 -5.80 -3.41
CA THR A 8 11.31 -6.11 -2.31
C THR A 8 12.75 -5.77 -2.64
N SER A 9 13.20 -6.02 -3.87
CA SER A 9 14.55 -5.64 -4.31
C SER A 9 14.71 -4.13 -4.40
N GLY A 10 13.69 -3.41 -4.87
CA GLY A 10 13.66 -1.95 -4.91
C GLY A 10 13.75 -1.34 -3.51
N LEU A 11 12.93 -1.80 -2.56
CA LEU A 11 12.98 -1.36 -1.16
C LEU A 11 14.34 -1.65 -0.52
N THR A 12 14.86 -2.86 -0.71
CA THR A 12 16.17 -3.23 -0.17
C THR A 12 17.28 -2.37 -0.77
N SER A 13 17.27 -2.17 -2.08
CA SER A 13 18.24 -1.33 -2.78
C SER A 13 18.19 0.13 -2.30
N SER A 14 16.99 0.69 -2.12
CA SER A 14 16.85 2.09 -1.67
C SER A 14 17.38 2.30 -0.25
N VAL A 15 17.11 1.36 0.67
CA VAL A 15 17.66 1.42 2.03
C VAL A 15 19.18 1.34 2.00
N TYR A 16 19.78 0.40 1.26
CA TYR A 16 21.23 0.33 1.15
C TYR A 16 21.85 1.57 0.52
N GLN A 17 21.23 2.14 -0.51
CA GLN A 17 21.72 3.37 -1.16
C GLN A 17 21.69 4.58 -0.24
N GLN A 18 20.69 4.68 0.63
CA GLN A 18 20.57 5.77 1.61
C GLN A 18 21.79 5.84 2.53
N TYR A 19 22.27 4.68 3.00
CA TYR A 19 23.34 4.55 3.97
C TYR A 19 24.73 4.31 3.38
N ARG A 20 24.83 4.19 2.07
CA ARG A 20 26.07 3.84 1.36
C ARG A 20 27.18 4.86 1.65
N GLY A 21 28.35 4.39 2.06
CA GLY A 21 29.47 5.22 2.45
C GLY A 21 29.45 5.74 3.89
N GLY A 22 28.36 5.49 4.63
CA GLY A 22 28.24 5.90 6.04
C GLY A 22 28.86 4.92 7.01
N THR A 23 29.25 5.42 8.19
CA THR A 23 29.81 4.64 9.30
C THR A 23 28.85 4.57 10.48
N ILE A 24 28.32 5.73 10.91
CA ILE A 24 27.37 5.85 12.02
C ILE A 24 26.20 6.76 11.62
N VAL A 25 25.09 6.56 12.30
CA VAL A 25 23.87 7.38 12.18
C VAL A 25 23.62 8.03 13.51
N VAL A 26 23.35 9.33 13.49
CA VAL A 26 22.96 10.12 14.66
C VAL A 26 21.54 10.55 14.46
N SER A 27 20.69 10.27 15.44
CA SER A 27 19.25 10.58 15.41
C SER A 27 18.88 11.35 16.66
N GLN A 28 17.98 12.30 16.50
CA GLN A 28 17.39 13.04 17.61
C GLN A 28 16.25 12.24 18.22
N ASP A 29 16.20 12.13 19.54
CA ASP A 29 15.11 11.51 20.25
C ASP A 29 13.90 12.48 20.29
N LYS A 30 12.68 11.95 20.48
CA LYS A 30 11.46 12.78 20.48
C LYS A 30 11.45 13.86 21.57
N ASP A 31 12.09 13.58 22.70
CA ASP A 31 12.14 14.47 23.87
C ASP A 31 13.49 15.22 23.97
N ALA A 32 14.21 15.35 22.84
CA ALA A 32 15.51 15.99 22.82
C ALA A 32 15.39 17.52 22.97
N PRO A 33 16.30 18.16 23.70
CA PRO A 33 16.39 19.62 23.73
C PRO A 33 16.58 20.19 22.32
N GLU A 34 16.05 21.39 22.10
CA GLU A 34 16.26 22.11 20.85
C GLU A 34 17.75 22.38 20.63
N GLY A 35 18.22 22.30 19.38
CA GLY A 35 19.61 22.44 19.04
C GLY A 35 20.53 21.29 19.45
N ALA A 36 19.98 20.18 19.99
CA ALA A 36 20.77 19.00 20.35
C ALA A 36 21.44 18.36 19.14
N ILE A 37 20.71 18.26 18.02
CA ILE A 37 21.23 17.64 16.80
C ILE A 37 22.30 18.52 16.13
N GLU A 38 22.15 19.82 16.11
CA GLU A 38 23.15 20.79 15.61
C GLU A 38 24.41 20.81 16.47
N SER A 39 24.23 20.67 17.79
CA SER A 39 25.35 20.59 18.73
C SER A 39 26.10 19.27 18.57
N ALA A 40 25.40 18.17 18.34
CA ALA A 40 26.00 16.88 18.03
C ALA A 40 26.76 16.93 16.69
N GLU A 41 26.18 17.53 15.67
CA GLU A 41 26.82 17.72 14.37
C GLU A 41 28.11 18.53 14.47
N ARG A 42 28.07 19.68 15.15
CA ARG A 42 29.28 20.52 15.37
C ARG A 42 30.38 19.76 16.12
N THR A 43 30.00 19.00 17.15
CA THR A 43 30.96 18.21 17.94
C THR A 43 31.60 17.10 17.12
N LEU A 44 30.80 16.38 16.31
CA LEU A 44 31.30 15.29 15.46
C LEU A 44 32.11 15.84 14.28
N SER A 45 31.70 16.94 13.68
CA SER A 45 32.49 17.59 12.60
C SER A 45 33.89 18.00 13.05
N ALA A 46 34.05 18.37 14.33
CA ALA A 46 35.34 18.68 14.92
C ALA A 46 36.14 17.45 15.37
N THR A 47 35.54 16.26 15.35
CA THR A 47 36.17 15.03 15.81
C THR A 47 37.14 14.50 14.75
N SER A 48 38.40 14.22 15.13
CA SER A 48 39.41 13.71 14.22
C SER A 48 39.02 12.35 13.64
N GLY A 49 39.07 12.26 12.29
CA GLY A 49 38.70 11.05 11.54
C GLY A 49 37.27 11.07 10.99
N VAL A 50 36.44 12.04 11.30
CA VAL A 50 35.22 12.32 10.56
C VAL A 50 35.58 12.98 9.24
N THR A 51 35.07 12.48 8.12
CA THR A 51 35.39 12.99 6.78
C THR A 51 34.29 13.87 6.22
N THR A 52 33.05 13.47 6.38
CA THR A 52 31.90 14.25 5.92
C THR A 52 30.61 13.78 6.61
N ILE A 53 29.62 14.64 6.62
CA ILE A 53 28.29 14.39 7.16
C ILE A 53 27.28 14.50 6.02
N LYS A 54 26.30 13.60 6.00
CA LYS A 54 25.18 13.62 5.08
C LYS A 54 23.89 13.89 5.85
N HIS A 55 23.23 14.98 5.53
CA HIS A 55 21.89 15.26 6.02
C HIS A 55 20.86 14.40 5.30
N THR A 56 19.89 13.86 6.04
CA THR A 56 18.82 13.02 5.50
C THR A 56 17.51 13.78 5.30
N ALA A 57 17.57 15.14 5.37
CA ALA A 57 16.43 15.99 5.15
C ALA A 57 15.83 15.79 3.75
N GLN A 58 14.53 15.68 3.68
CA GLN A 58 13.75 15.73 2.44
C GLN A 58 12.46 16.50 2.74
N TRP A 59 12.48 17.79 2.45
CA TRP A 59 11.39 18.68 2.85
C TRP A 59 10.60 19.19 1.65
N PRO A 60 9.27 19.36 1.81
CA PRO A 60 8.43 19.90 0.77
C PRO A 60 8.75 21.37 0.51
N ALA A 61 8.79 21.76 -0.74
CA ALA A 61 8.98 23.12 -1.20
C ALA A 61 7.98 23.44 -2.32
N ASP A 62 7.47 24.66 -2.30
CA ASP A 62 6.66 25.18 -3.40
C ASP A 62 7.58 25.63 -4.53
N ALA A 63 7.31 25.16 -5.74
CA ALA A 63 8.03 25.53 -6.94
C ALA A 63 7.14 26.32 -7.88
N GLN A 64 7.64 27.43 -8.40
CA GLN A 64 6.92 28.29 -9.33
C GLN A 64 7.79 28.60 -10.55
N THR A 65 7.20 28.43 -11.72
CA THR A 65 7.72 28.91 -13.01
C THR A 65 6.82 30.03 -13.55
N ASP A 66 7.13 30.60 -14.67
CA ASP A 66 6.26 31.62 -15.30
C ASP A 66 4.96 31.01 -15.83
N ALA A 67 4.93 29.69 -16.10
CA ALA A 67 3.80 29.01 -16.69
C ALA A 67 3.03 28.13 -15.71
N THR A 68 3.71 27.56 -14.68
CA THR A 68 3.15 26.51 -13.84
C THR A 68 3.65 26.62 -12.41
N ARG A 69 2.92 25.98 -11.51
CA ARG A 69 3.31 25.75 -10.12
C ARG A 69 3.23 24.28 -9.77
N GLY A 70 4.03 23.88 -8.82
CA GLY A 70 4.03 22.52 -8.32
C GLY A 70 4.76 22.42 -6.98
N GLN A 71 4.79 21.22 -6.45
CA GLN A 71 5.50 20.91 -5.22
C GLN A 71 6.75 20.10 -5.54
N LEU A 72 7.85 20.45 -4.92
CA LEU A 72 9.11 19.71 -4.94
C LEU A 72 9.38 19.14 -3.56
N TYR A 73 10.10 18.05 -3.52
CA TYR A 73 10.76 17.60 -2.29
C TYR A 73 12.25 17.86 -2.45
N VAL A 74 12.78 18.76 -1.64
CA VAL A 74 14.17 19.20 -1.74
C VAL A 74 15.01 18.49 -0.69
N SER A 75 16.18 18.03 -1.09
CA SER A 75 17.14 17.33 -0.24
C SER A 75 18.54 17.91 -0.46
N PRO A 76 19.38 18.00 0.58
CA PRO A 76 20.77 18.36 0.42
C PRO A 76 21.53 17.32 -0.41
N LEU A 77 22.42 17.76 -1.27
CA LEU A 77 23.27 16.91 -2.09
C LEU A 77 24.40 16.31 -1.25
N ALA A 78 24.40 15.00 -1.10
CA ALA A 78 25.49 14.33 -0.41
C ALA A 78 26.79 14.37 -1.23
N THR A 79 27.92 14.60 -0.54
CA THR A 79 29.27 14.56 -1.09
C THR A 79 29.89 13.16 -0.89
N LYS A 80 30.94 12.83 -1.66
CA LYS A 80 31.66 11.56 -1.47
C LYS A 80 32.13 11.42 0.00
N PRO A 81 32.09 10.21 0.59
CA PRO A 81 31.94 8.87 -0.01
C PRO A 81 30.49 8.38 -0.16
N PHE A 82 29.50 9.19 0.13
CA PHE A 82 28.10 8.79 -0.01
C PHE A 82 27.70 8.52 -1.46
N ALA A 83 26.61 7.75 -1.63
CA ALA A 83 26.10 7.42 -2.96
C ALA A 83 25.77 8.68 -3.76
N ASP A 84 26.13 8.63 -5.01
CA ASP A 84 25.91 9.69 -5.96
C ASP A 84 24.48 9.73 -6.50
N ILE A 85 24.03 10.89 -6.98
CA ILE A 85 22.75 11.02 -7.68
C ILE A 85 22.86 10.53 -9.11
N ASP A 86 21.83 9.84 -9.59
CA ASP A 86 21.74 9.32 -10.95
C ASP A 86 21.17 10.40 -11.90
N LEU A 87 22.05 11.12 -12.60
CA LEU A 87 21.66 12.15 -13.54
C LEU A 87 21.22 11.56 -14.88
N THR A 88 20.10 12.04 -15.42
CA THR A 88 19.65 11.74 -16.77
C THR A 88 20.15 12.78 -17.79
N ALA A 89 20.30 14.04 -17.34
CA ALA A 89 20.86 15.12 -18.16
C ALA A 89 21.48 16.21 -17.27
N GLY A 90 22.40 16.98 -17.81
CA GLY A 90 23.02 18.13 -17.16
C GLY A 90 24.12 17.79 -16.15
N THR A 91 24.29 18.59 -15.12
CA THR A 91 25.32 18.48 -14.07
C THR A 91 24.73 18.57 -12.68
N LYS A 92 25.55 18.26 -11.65
CA LYS A 92 25.15 18.43 -10.26
C LYS A 92 25.21 19.89 -9.83
N PRO A 93 24.40 20.29 -8.83
CA PRO A 93 24.52 21.59 -8.22
C PRO A 93 25.92 21.78 -7.59
N THR A 94 26.54 22.90 -7.87
CA THR A 94 27.85 23.29 -7.30
C THR A 94 27.78 24.64 -6.62
N ALA A 95 26.69 25.38 -6.80
CA ALA A 95 26.40 26.65 -6.19
C ALA A 95 25.03 26.66 -5.53
N ASP A 96 24.80 27.57 -4.58
CA ASP A 96 23.59 27.58 -3.75
C ASP A 96 22.33 28.07 -4.49
N ASP A 97 22.50 28.62 -5.68
CA ASP A 97 21.44 29.02 -6.61
C ASP A 97 21.13 27.97 -7.68
N GLN A 98 21.64 26.74 -7.52
CA GLN A 98 21.46 25.64 -8.47
C GLN A 98 20.65 24.50 -7.88
N ILE A 99 19.82 23.87 -8.73
CA ILE A 99 18.97 22.72 -8.36
C ILE A 99 18.97 21.65 -9.45
N THR A 100 18.93 20.38 -9.05
CA THR A 100 18.52 19.28 -9.94
C THR A 100 17.12 18.83 -9.57
N ILE A 101 16.31 18.52 -10.59
CA ILE A 101 14.92 18.09 -10.40
C ILE A 101 14.66 16.74 -11.08
N PRO A 102 13.71 15.92 -10.56
CA PRO A 102 13.33 14.69 -11.24
C PRO A 102 12.74 14.93 -12.63
N GLU A 103 13.00 14.05 -13.59
CA GLU A 103 12.59 14.19 -14.99
C GLU A 103 11.07 14.35 -15.16
N HIS A 104 10.26 13.60 -14.37
CA HIS A 104 8.81 13.74 -14.38
C HIS A 104 8.35 15.10 -13.83
N THR A 105 9.03 15.61 -12.80
CA THR A 105 8.74 16.93 -12.21
C THR A 105 9.13 18.05 -13.17
N ALA A 106 10.26 17.90 -13.89
CA ALA A 106 10.63 18.82 -14.96
C ALA A 106 9.56 18.90 -16.05
N SER A 107 9.02 17.74 -16.43
CA SER A 107 7.91 17.65 -17.40
C SER A 107 6.63 18.29 -16.89
N ALA A 108 6.26 18.05 -15.61
CA ALA A 108 5.07 18.63 -14.98
C ALA A 108 5.17 20.16 -14.86
N LEU A 109 6.35 20.68 -14.53
CA LEU A 109 6.61 22.13 -14.45
C LEU A 109 6.90 22.77 -15.82
N SER A 110 6.94 21.97 -16.89
CA SER A 110 7.27 22.41 -18.25
C SER A 110 8.62 23.13 -18.36
N VAL A 111 9.64 22.66 -17.63
CA VAL A 111 10.99 23.24 -17.57
C VAL A 111 12.06 22.29 -18.08
N LYS A 112 13.20 22.84 -18.46
CA LYS A 112 14.38 22.11 -18.97
C LYS A 112 15.64 22.53 -18.22
N VAL A 113 16.72 21.77 -18.41
CA VAL A 113 18.05 22.17 -17.93
C VAL A 113 18.45 23.51 -18.56
N GLY A 114 18.82 24.45 -17.72
CA GLY A 114 19.12 25.84 -18.06
C GLY A 114 18.03 26.85 -17.71
N ASP A 115 16.80 26.39 -17.48
CA ASP A 115 15.70 27.26 -17.06
C ASP A 115 15.81 27.59 -15.55
N THR A 116 15.05 28.59 -15.12
CA THR A 116 14.98 28.98 -13.71
C THR A 116 13.64 28.55 -13.10
N VAL A 117 13.70 28.18 -11.82
CA VAL A 117 12.54 27.87 -11.00
C VAL A 117 12.61 28.68 -9.71
N ARG A 118 11.50 29.27 -9.30
CA ARG A 118 11.39 29.95 -8.01
C ARG A 118 10.93 28.92 -6.97
N VAL A 119 11.69 28.74 -5.89
CA VAL A 119 11.45 27.75 -4.86
C VAL A 119 11.33 28.44 -3.50
N ARG A 120 10.40 27.97 -2.69
CA ARG A 120 10.16 28.44 -1.32
C ARG A 120 9.88 27.23 -0.43
N ALA A 121 10.24 27.32 0.87
CA ALA A 121 9.84 26.29 1.83
C ALA A 121 8.32 26.10 1.82
N GLY A 122 7.87 24.85 1.70
CA GLY A 122 6.45 24.56 1.67
C GLY A 122 5.80 24.85 3.03
N PHE A 123 4.56 25.33 2.98
CA PHE A 123 3.73 25.64 4.16
C PHE A 123 4.23 26.81 5.03
N THR A 124 5.21 27.59 4.59
CA THR A 124 5.72 28.75 5.33
C THR A 124 5.55 30.04 4.55
N GLU A 125 5.38 31.15 5.26
CA GLU A 125 5.50 32.49 4.69
C GLU A 125 6.99 32.81 4.51
N GLY A 126 7.41 33.03 3.28
CA GLY A 126 8.81 33.36 2.97
C GLY A 126 8.98 33.76 1.52
N ASP A 127 10.09 34.40 1.22
CA ASP A 127 10.41 34.84 -0.13
C ASP A 127 10.80 33.65 -1.03
N TYR A 128 10.36 33.70 -2.27
CA TYR A 128 10.82 32.77 -3.28
C TYR A 128 12.28 32.98 -3.62
N ARG A 129 13.05 31.90 -3.62
CA ARG A 129 14.42 31.87 -4.12
C ARG A 129 14.43 31.43 -5.57
N THR A 130 15.12 32.16 -6.42
CA THR A 130 15.30 31.76 -7.82
C THR A 130 16.50 30.83 -7.93
N LEU A 131 16.26 29.63 -8.40
CA LEU A 131 17.28 28.60 -8.61
C LEU A 131 17.37 28.25 -10.11
N THR A 132 18.57 27.98 -10.57
CA THR A 132 18.83 27.53 -11.95
C THR A 132 18.81 26.00 -12.00
N ILE A 133 18.04 25.42 -12.90
CA ILE A 133 17.98 23.98 -13.11
C ILE A 133 19.23 23.55 -13.88
N VAL A 134 20.17 22.89 -13.20
CA VAL A 134 21.43 22.45 -13.79
C VAL A 134 21.44 21.01 -14.27
N GLY A 135 20.47 20.22 -13.83
CA GLY A 135 20.35 18.82 -14.26
C GLY A 135 19.01 18.20 -13.94
N THR A 136 18.76 17.05 -14.55
CA THR A 136 17.61 16.20 -14.23
C THR A 136 18.06 14.85 -13.71
N THR A 137 17.31 14.30 -12.76
CA THR A 137 17.56 13.00 -12.15
C THR A 137 16.52 11.98 -12.62
N ARG A 138 16.91 10.69 -12.61
CA ARG A 138 16.00 9.61 -12.94
C ARG A 138 14.91 9.50 -11.87
N SER A 139 13.65 9.47 -12.31
CA SER A 139 12.51 9.19 -11.45
C SER A 139 12.51 7.70 -11.10
N ASN A 140 12.96 7.34 -9.91
CA ASN A 140 12.81 5.97 -9.42
C ASN A 140 11.38 5.75 -8.93
N THR A 141 10.49 5.39 -9.83
CA THR A 141 9.07 5.08 -9.54
C THR A 141 8.91 3.80 -8.69
N ILE A 142 9.93 2.95 -8.63
CA ILE A 142 9.91 1.67 -7.89
C ILE A 142 10.26 1.86 -6.41
N SER A 143 10.93 2.95 -6.06
CA SER A 143 11.20 3.32 -4.67
C SER A 143 9.95 4.00 -4.11
N MET A 144 9.38 3.48 -3.02
CA MET A 144 8.29 4.16 -2.29
C MET A 144 8.73 5.51 -1.69
N GLY A 145 9.93 6.00 -2.07
CA GLY A 145 10.43 7.34 -1.78
C GLY A 145 9.91 8.33 -2.82
N ILE A 146 9.43 9.46 -2.33
CA ILE A 146 9.07 10.60 -3.16
C ILE A 146 10.35 11.08 -3.84
N PRO A 147 10.35 11.25 -5.18
CA PRO A 147 11.55 11.68 -5.90
C PRO A 147 12.03 13.04 -5.39
N ALA A 148 13.30 13.13 -4.99
CA ALA A 148 13.89 14.34 -4.44
C ALA A 148 14.56 15.19 -5.52
N SER A 149 14.42 16.51 -5.37
CA SER A 149 15.25 17.52 -6.02
C SER A 149 16.46 17.80 -5.13
N TYR A 150 17.63 18.04 -5.70
CA TYR A 150 18.85 18.20 -4.93
C TYR A 150 19.43 19.60 -5.10
N VAL A 151 19.87 20.16 -3.98
CA VAL A 151 20.59 21.45 -3.87
C VAL A 151 21.83 21.25 -3.01
N THR A 152 22.74 22.22 -2.98
CA THR A 152 23.85 22.23 -2.00
C THR A 152 23.32 22.42 -0.59
N ASP A 153 24.13 22.15 0.44
CA ASP A 153 23.77 22.41 1.84
C ASP A 153 23.47 23.91 2.08
N GLY A 154 24.23 24.81 1.43
CA GLY A 154 23.98 26.26 1.46
C GLY A 154 22.66 26.61 0.74
N GLY A 155 22.38 25.99 -0.40
CA GLY A 155 21.12 26.13 -1.11
C GLY A 155 19.93 25.66 -0.27
N PHE A 156 20.07 24.51 0.43
CA PHE A 156 19.03 23.97 1.29
C PHE A 156 18.76 24.91 2.49
N SER A 157 19.80 25.35 3.19
CA SER A 157 19.67 26.28 4.32
C SER A 157 19.12 27.64 3.88
N SER A 158 19.39 28.09 2.65
CA SER A 158 18.82 29.32 2.12
C SER A 158 17.32 29.26 1.89
N ILE A 159 16.79 28.05 1.60
CA ILE A 159 15.35 27.82 1.37
C ILE A 159 14.62 27.60 2.71
N PHE A 160 15.20 26.80 3.61
CA PHE A 160 14.51 26.29 4.81
C PHE A 160 15.00 26.92 6.13
N GLY A 161 16.03 27.76 6.11
CA GLY A 161 16.59 28.38 7.30
C GLY A 161 17.52 27.48 8.12
N THR A 162 17.53 26.17 7.88
CA THR A 162 18.35 25.17 8.57
C THR A 162 18.73 24.02 7.66
N THR A 163 19.81 23.32 7.96
CA THR A 163 20.16 22.02 7.37
C THR A 163 19.80 20.85 8.29
N ALA A 164 19.46 21.15 9.56
CA ALA A 164 19.21 20.14 10.57
C ALA A 164 17.90 19.38 10.28
N SER A 165 18.07 18.11 10.01
CA SER A 165 16.95 17.16 9.96
C SER A 165 17.15 16.22 11.14
N GLY A 166 16.38 16.14 12.12
CA GLY A 166 16.50 15.25 13.29
C GLY A 166 17.35 13.96 13.15
N ARG A 167 18.06 13.79 12.00
CA ARG A 167 18.91 12.62 11.67
C ARG A 167 19.97 12.99 10.63
N PHE A 168 21.22 12.55 10.86
CA PHE A 168 22.30 12.65 9.88
C PHE A 168 23.20 11.41 9.90
N ILE A 169 23.94 11.19 8.80
CA ILE A 169 24.85 10.05 8.62
C ILE A 169 26.28 10.57 8.54
N VAL A 170 27.18 9.96 9.30
CA VAL A 170 28.59 10.36 9.36
C VAL A 170 29.45 9.35 8.60
N ALA A 171 30.30 9.84 7.71
CA ALA A 171 31.36 9.07 7.10
C ALA A 171 32.69 9.33 7.82
N THR A 172 33.50 8.32 8.00
CA THR A 172 34.76 8.39 8.75
C THR A 172 35.96 7.92 7.91
N SER A 173 37.17 8.30 8.33
CA SER A 173 38.43 7.86 7.71
C SER A 173 38.56 6.33 7.82
N GLY A 174 38.42 5.63 6.72
CA GLY A 174 38.33 4.15 6.64
C GLY A 174 37.14 3.66 5.84
N ALA A 175 36.19 4.56 5.54
CA ALA A 175 35.23 4.33 4.47
C ALA A 175 36.01 4.41 3.13
N ASP A 176 36.00 3.29 2.40
CA ASP A 176 36.67 3.25 1.09
C ASP A 176 35.89 4.13 0.11
N THR A 177 36.49 5.23 -0.32
CA THR A 177 35.88 6.22 -1.20
C THR A 177 35.57 5.68 -2.60
N ASP A 178 36.23 4.60 -3.00
CA ASP A 178 36.08 4.02 -4.35
C ASP A 178 35.15 2.81 -4.40
N SER A 179 35.02 2.04 -3.31
CA SER A 179 34.21 0.81 -3.30
C SER A 179 32.70 1.06 -3.06
N ASN A 180 32.34 2.27 -2.67
CA ASN A 180 30.94 2.62 -2.29
C ASN A 180 30.35 1.65 -1.23
N ALA A 181 31.20 0.96 -0.48
CA ALA A 181 30.81 0.04 0.58
C ALA A 181 30.88 0.70 1.96
N ASN A 182 30.03 0.24 2.86
CA ASN A 182 30.10 0.68 4.24
C ASN A 182 31.32 0.03 4.92
N PRO A 183 31.98 0.69 5.90
CA PRO A 183 33.04 0.08 6.68
C PRO A 183 32.59 -1.23 7.37
N PRO A 184 33.51 -2.14 7.73
CA PRO A 184 33.18 -3.33 8.50
C PRO A 184 32.46 -3.00 9.81
N SER A 185 31.56 -3.88 10.28
CA SER A 185 30.76 -3.65 11.48
C SER A 185 31.61 -3.36 12.73
N ALA A 186 32.74 -4.04 12.89
CA ALA A 186 33.67 -3.78 14.01
C ALA A 186 34.17 -2.33 14.01
N THR A 187 34.54 -1.77 12.86
CA THR A 187 34.94 -0.36 12.73
C THR A 187 33.77 0.58 13.04
N GLN A 188 32.54 0.21 12.63
CA GLN A 188 31.36 1.00 12.94
C GLN A 188 31.08 1.02 14.45
N ASP A 189 31.21 -0.12 15.14
CA ASP A 189 30.99 -0.22 16.59
C ASP A 189 32.03 0.58 17.39
N GLU A 190 33.29 0.60 16.96
CA GLU A 190 34.32 1.47 17.52
C GLU A 190 33.96 2.95 17.37
N TRP A 191 33.45 3.35 16.22
CA TRP A 191 33.00 4.72 15.97
C TRP A 191 31.75 5.09 16.78
N VAL A 192 30.81 4.17 16.98
CA VAL A 192 29.65 4.38 17.88
C VAL A 192 30.13 4.64 19.30
N ALA A 193 31.10 3.87 19.83
CA ALA A 193 31.65 4.10 21.16
C ALA A 193 32.37 5.46 21.28
N ARG A 194 33.16 5.83 20.25
CA ARG A 194 33.86 7.12 20.19
C ARG A 194 32.87 8.30 20.10
N ALA A 195 31.87 8.21 19.25
CA ALA A 195 30.85 9.23 19.10
C ALA A 195 30.02 9.42 20.37
N ASN A 196 29.60 8.32 21.03
CA ASN A 196 28.91 8.40 22.32
C ASN A 196 29.76 9.07 23.40
N SER A 197 31.09 8.84 23.40
CA SER A 197 31.99 9.50 24.31
C SER A 197 32.11 11.00 24.02
N ALA A 198 32.17 11.37 22.75
CA ALA A 198 32.22 12.77 22.31
C ALA A 198 30.93 13.54 22.60
N LEU A 199 29.79 12.85 22.51
CA LEU A 199 28.46 13.42 22.70
C LEU A 199 27.90 13.24 24.13
N SER A 200 28.73 12.76 25.07
CA SER A 200 28.30 12.49 26.47
C SER A 200 27.72 13.69 27.22
N GLY A 201 27.97 14.90 26.74
CA GLY A 201 27.43 16.17 27.28
C GLY A 201 26.14 16.62 26.59
N ILE A 202 25.67 15.95 25.57
CA ILE A 202 24.47 16.32 24.78
C ILE A 202 23.39 15.23 25.02
N SER A 203 22.31 15.64 25.67
CA SER A 203 21.16 14.73 25.90
C SER A 203 20.20 14.70 24.71
N GLY A 204 19.45 13.61 24.57
CA GLY A 204 18.41 13.48 23.53
C GLY A 204 18.95 13.14 22.14
N VAL A 205 20.17 12.58 22.06
CA VAL A 205 20.76 12.14 20.78
C VAL A 205 21.17 10.68 20.89
N THR A 206 20.74 9.87 19.94
CA THR A 206 21.07 8.45 19.86
C THR A 206 22.04 8.20 18.71
N VAL A 207 23.16 7.48 18.98
CA VAL A 207 24.14 7.09 17.97
C VAL A 207 24.00 5.59 17.70
N THR A 208 23.86 5.21 16.45
CA THR A 208 23.78 3.81 16.01
C THR A 208 24.77 3.52 14.88
N SER A 209 25.20 2.28 14.73
CA SER A 209 25.96 1.88 13.55
C SER A 209 25.08 1.89 12.30
N VAL A 210 25.65 2.20 11.14
CA VAL A 210 24.94 2.13 9.86
C VAL A 210 24.42 0.72 9.61
N HIS A 211 25.15 -0.32 10.00
CA HIS A 211 24.69 -1.70 9.90
C HIS A 211 23.39 -1.94 10.67
N LYS A 212 23.28 -1.45 11.90
CA LYS A 212 22.08 -1.56 12.72
C LYS A 212 20.94 -0.72 12.14
N ALA A 213 21.22 0.52 11.71
CA ALA A 213 20.24 1.39 11.09
C ALA A 213 19.63 0.78 9.81
N ILE A 214 20.47 0.14 8.97
CA ILE A 214 20.02 -0.62 7.80
C ILE A 214 19.11 -1.79 8.23
N GLN A 215 19.48 -2.54 9.27
CA GLN A 215 18.65 -3.64 9.75
C GLN A 215 17.30 -3.15 10.28
N ASP A 216 17.28 -2.11 11.09
CA ASP A 216 16.07 -1.53 11.66
C ASP A 216 15.14 -1.01 10.56
N ASP A 217 15.66 -0.28 9.57
CA ASP A 217 14.88 0.21 8.42
C ASP A 217 14.42 -0.94 7.50
N LEU A 218 15.24 -1.97 7.30
CA LEU A 218 14.84 -3.16 6.56
C LEU A 218 13.77 -3.98 7.28
N ASP A 219 13.83 -4.10 8.59
CA ASP A 219 12.84 -4.82 9.36
C ASP A 219 11.50 -4.07 9.37
N GLN A 220 11.54 -2.75 9.44
CA GLN A 220 10.33 -1.91 9.28
C GLN A 220 9.76 -2.01 7.85
N ALA A 221 10.62 -1.94 6.83
CA ALA A 221 10.22 -2.13 5.43
C ALA A 221 9.70 -3.56 5.17
N ARG A 222 10.31 -4.59 5.78
CA ARG A 222 9.86 -5.99 5.70
C ARG A 222 8.50 -6.19 6.34
N LEU A 223 8.18 -5.54 7.47
CA LEU A 223 6.86 -5.60 8.08
C LEU A 223 5.79 -5.07 7.12
N GLY A 224 6.01 -3.91 6.53
CA GLY A 224 5.12 -3.35 5.50
C GLY A 224 5.03 -4.23 4.25
N ALA A 225 6.19 -4.71 3.75
CA ALA A 225 6.27 -5.63 2.62
C ALA A 225 5.57 -6.96 2.92
N THR A 226 5.73 -7.52 4.12
CA THR A 226 5.09 -8.80 4.51
C THR A 226 3.57 -8.69 4.51
N MET A 227 3.01 -7.57 4.96
CA MET A 227 1.57 -7.33 4.89
C MET A 227 1.08 -7.25 3.44
N THR A 228 1.78 -6.47 2.60
CA THR A 228 1.48 -6.35 1.17
C THR A 228 1.64 -7.69 0.44
N MET A 229 2.72 -8.43 0.74
CA MET A 229 2.95 -9.79 0.25
C MET A 229 1.83 -10.75 0.65
N GLY A 230 1.37 -10.69 1.89
CA GLY A 230 0.26 -11.50 2.39
C GLY A 230 -1.00 -11.28 1.56
N ILE A 231 -1.35 -10.02 1.31
CA ILE A 231 -2.49 -9.66 0.46
C ILE A 231 -2.30 -10.19 -0.96
N MET A 232 -1.13 -9.99 -1.57
CA MET A 232 -0.85 -10.45 -2.94
C MET A 232 -0.84 -11.98 -3.07
N LEU A 233 -0.43 -12.73 -2.02
CA LEU A 233 -0.43 -14.21 -2.04
C LEU A 233 -1.83 -14.82 -1.95
N ILE A 234 -2.85 -14.07 -1.52
CA ILE A 234 -4.24 -14.53 -1.49
C ILE A 234 -4.68 -15.03 -2.87
N PHE A 235 -4.39 -14.24 -3.92
CA PHE A 235 -4.86 -14.53 -5.28
C PHE A 235 -4.21 -15.78 -5.89
N PRO A 236 -2.88 -15.94 -5.89
CA PRO A 236 -2.24 -17.18 -6.31
C PRO A 236 -2.69 -18.40 -5.52
N ALA A 237 -2.94 -18.26 -4.21
CA ALA A 237 -3.41 -19.36 -3.38
C ALA A 237 -4.82 -19.81 -3.79
N ILE A 238 -5.73 -18.87 -4.00
CA ILE A 238 -7.11 -19.17 -4.45
C ILE A 238 -7.10 -19.70 -5.90
N ALA A 239 -6.34 -19.07 -6.80
CA ALA A 239 -6.18 -19.55 -8.17
C ALA A 239 -5.60 -20.96 -8.21
N GLY A 240 -4.61 -21.28 -7.37
CA GLY A 240 -4.06 -22.60 -7.19
C GLY A 240 -5.10 -23.61 -6.67
N LEU A 241 -5.93 -23.19 -5.72
CA LEU A 241 -7.03 -24.02 -5.23
C LEU A 241 -8.02 -24.37 -6.37
N VAL A 242 -8.46 -23.38 -7.14
CA VAL A 242 -9.34 -23.58 -8.31
C VAL A 242 -8.69 -24.51 -9.33
N ALA A 243 -7.44 -24.22 -9.70
CA ALA A 243 -6.68 -25.02 -10.64
C ALA A 243 -6.53 -26.47 -10.14
N SER A 244 -6.28 -26.70 -8.84
CA SER A 244 -6.17 -28.05 -8.28
C SER A 244 -7.46 -28.86 -8.44
N ILE A 245 -8.61 -28.23 -8.25
CA ILE A 245 -9.92 -28.88 -8.40
C ILE A 245 -10.18 -29.23 -9.87
N VAL A 246 -9.92 -28.26 -10.79
CA VAL A 246 -10.11 -28.48 -12.23
C VAL A 246 -9.15 -29.56 -12.76
N VAL A 247 -7.85 -29.44 -12.45
CA VAL A 247 -6.84 -30.44 -12.85
C VAL A 247 -7.20 -31.82 -12.29
N SER A 248 -7.53 -31.93 -11.01
CA SER A 248 -7.92 -33.20 -10.39
C SER A 248 -9.18 -33.78 -11.02
N SER A 249 -10.18 -32.97 -11.36
CA SER A 249 -11.42 -33.42 -12.02
C SER A 249 -11.14 -33.88 -13.43
N THR A 250 -10.33 -33.18 -14.21
CA THR A 250 -9.95 -33.55 -15.58
C THR A 250 -9.15 -34.85 -15.60
N PHE A 251 -8.16 -35.01 -14.71
CA PHE A 251 -7.44 -36.28 -14.58
C PHE A 251 -8.34 -37.45 -14.21
N ARG A 252 -9.32 -37.25 -13.32
CA ARG A 252 -10.30 -38.32 -13.01
C ARG A 252 -11.10 -38.74 -14.24
N VAL A 253 -11.57 -37.77 -15.04
CA VAL A 253 -12.33 -38.04 -16.27
C VAL A 253 -11.47 -38.84 -17.26
N VAL A 254 -10.24 -38.38 -17.56
CA VAL A 254 -9.30 -39.04 -18.47
C VAL A 254 -8.98 -40.46 -17.99
N LEU A 255 -8.69 -40.65 -16.70
CA LEU A 255 -8.36 -41.93 -16.12
C LEU A 255 -9.58 -42.90 -16.14
N THR A 256 -10.80 -42.37 -15.95
CA THR A 256 -12.04 -43.19 -16.06
C THR A 256 -12.20 -43.70 -17.48
N GLN A 257 -11.94 -42.89 -18.51
CA GLN A 257 -11.97 -43.32 -19.91
C GLN A 257 -10.93 -44.38 -20.23
N ARG A 258 -9.72 -44.32 -19.61
CA ARG A 258 -8.62 -45.28 -19.79
C ARG A 258 -8.62 -46.44 -18.79
N THR A 259 -9.68 -46.60 -17.97
CA THR A 259 -9.72 -47.62 -16.91
C THR A 259 -9.58 -49.01 -17.48
N ARG A 260 -10.16 -49.29 -18.65
CA ARG A 260 -10.07 -50.58 -19.33
C ARG A 260 -8.66 -50.89 -19.83
N GLU A 261 -7.95 -49.91 -20.38
CA GLU A 261 -6.55 -50.03 -20.82
C GLU A 261 -5.61 -50.29 -19.64
N LEU A 262 -5.80 -49.53 -18.53
CA LEU A 262 -5.02 -49.70 -17.30
C LEU A 262 -5.29 -51.05 -16.62
N ALA A 263 -6.53 -51.55 -16.71
CA ALA A 263 -6.88 -52.90 -16.23
C ALA A 263 -6.24 -54.02 -17.07
N LEU A 264 -6.22 -53.87 -18.40
CA LEU A 264 -5.55 -54.81 -19.31
C LEU A 264 -4.04 -54.88 -19.04
N LEU A 265 -3.38 -53.72 -18.80
CA LEU A 265 -1.97 -53.72 -18.42
C LEU A 265 -1.73 -54.50 -17.11
N ARG A 266 -2.63 -54.44 -16.15
CA ARG A 266 -2.56 -55.17 -14.90
C ARG A 266 -2.82 -56.68 -15.07
N THR A 267 -3.71 -57.08 -15.99
CA THR A 267 -3.87 -58.50 -16.33
C THR A 267 -2.64 -59.11 -17.02
N LEU A 268 -1.90 -58.28 -17.76
CA LEU A 268 -0.59 -58.62 -18.36
C LEU A 268 0.58 -58.59 -17.37
N GLY A 269 0.34 -58.37 -16.07
CA GLY A 269 1.34 -58.48 -15.01
C GLY A 269 1.90 -57.12 -14.52
N ALA A 270 1.39 -55.96 -15.00
CA ALA A 270 1.87 -54.69 -14.49
C ALA A 270 1.49 -54.47 -13.02
N THR A 271 2.47 -54.07 -12.21
CA THR A 271 2.28 -53.78 -10.79
C THR A 271 1.54 -52.43 -10.57
N ARG A 272 0.86 -52.28 -9.43
CA ARG A 272 0.22 -51.00 -9.04
C ARG A 272 1.19 -49.84 -9.06
N ARG A 273 2.49 -50.07 -8.73
CA ARG A 273 3.53 -49.02 -8.72
C ARG A 273 3.88 -48.58 -10.14
N GLN A 274 3.93 -49.49 -11.10
CA GLN A 274 4.19 -49.19 -12.51
C GLN A 274 3.07 -48.39 -13.13
N VAL A 275 1.79 -48.79 -12.93
CA VAL A 275 0.61 -48.04 -13.41
C VAL A 275 0.55 -46.66 -12.82
N ARG A 276 0.82 -46.52 -11.51
CA ARG A 276 0.87 -45.21 -10.85
C ARG A 276 2.02 -44.35 -11.40
N SER A 277 3.21 -44.94 -11.59
CA SER A 277 4.38 -44.21 -12.14
C SER A 277 4.13 -43.74 -13.57
N LEU A 278 3.44 -44.53 -14.41
CA LEU A 278 3.05 -44.14 -15.77
C LEU A 278 2.18 -42.89 -15.75
N VAL A 279 1.11 -42.89 -14.97
CA VAL A 279 0.19 -41.74 -14.85
C VAL A 279 0.87 -40.52 -14.22
N THR A 280 1.75 -40.75 -13.25
CA THR A 280 2.48 -39.62 -12.63
C THR A 280 3.49 -38.97 -13.60
N ARG A 281 4.17 -39.79 -14.45
CA ARG A 281 5.05 -39.25 -15.51
C ARG A 281 4.28 -38.48 -16.57
N GLU A 282 3.08 -38.94 -16.94
CA GLU A 282 2.19 -38.24 -17.84
C GLU A 282 1.74 -36.91 -17.24
N ALA A 283 1.37 -36.87 -15.93
CA ALA A 283 1.05 -35.67 -15.21
C ALA A 283 2.23 -34.70 -15.12
N LEU A 284 3.46 -35.21 -14.93
CA LEU A 284 4.69 -34.40 -14.92
C LEU A 284 4.96 -33.76 -16.28
N ALA A 285 4.85 -34.54 -17.36
CA ALA A 285 5.08 -34.04 -18.71
C ALA A 285 4.07 -32.95 -19.10
N ILE A 286 2.78 -33.20 -18.85
CA ILE A 286 1.71 -32.21 -19.07
C ILE A 286 1.96 -30.98 -18.17
N GLY A 287 2.25 -31.19 -16.89
CA GLY A 287 2.55 -30.13 -15.93
C GLY A 287 3.74 -29.26 -16.38
N ALA A 288 4.82 -29.88 -16.84
CA ALA A 288 6.03 -29.16 -17.28
C ALA A 288 5.76 -28.26 -18.51
N ILE A 289 5.07 -28.82 -19.52
CA ILE A 289 4.75 -28.08 -20.74
C ILE A 289 3.75 -26.94 -20.44
N SER A 290 2.66 -27.26 -19.73
CA SER A 290 1.63 -26.26 -19.40
C SER A 290 2.18 -25.15 -18.50
N SER A 291 3.04 -25.49 -17.53
CA SER A 291 3.69 -24.51 -16.66
C SER A 291 4.68 -23.64 -17.41
N ALA A 292 5.42 -24.17 -18.40
CA ALA A 292 6.30 -23.37 -19.25
C ALA A 292 5.52 -22.31 -20.03
N ILE A 293 4.42 -22.74 -20.69
CA ILE A 293 3.52 -21.82 -21.40
C ILE A 293 2.93 -20.78 -20.44
N GLY A 294 2.48 -21.22 -19.27
CA GLY A 294 1.90 -20.34 -18.25
C GLY A 294 2.87 -19.30 -17.70
N VAL A 295 4.14 -19.68 -17.49
CA VAL A 295 5.19 -18.76 -17.05
C VAL A 295 5.49 -17.71 -18.11
N VAL A 296 5.62 -18.12 -19.39
CA VAL A 296 5.89 -17.19 -20.49
C VAL A 296 4.73 -16.21 -20.67
N LEU A 297 3.48 -16.70 -20.67
CA LEU A 297 2.30 -15.84 -20.79
C LEU A 297 2.18 -14.91 -19.58
N GLY A 298 2.39 -15.41 -18.36
CA GLY A 298 2.34 -14.62 -17.13
C GLY A 298 3.43 -13.54 -17.09
N TRP A 299 4.63 -13.86 -17.57
CA TRP A 299 5.72 -12.90 -17.70
C TRP A 299 5.39 -11.79 -18.68
N LEU A 300 4.84 -12.14 -19.87
CA LEU A 300 4.45 -11.15 -20.88
C LEU A 300 3.30 -10.25 -20.39
N ILE A 301 2.26 -10.84 -19.78
CA ILE A 301 1.12 -10.08 -19.22
C ILE A 301 1.60 -9.17 -18.08
N GLY A 302 2.50 -9.67 -17.21
CA GLY A 302 3.10 -8.87 -16.14
C GLY A 302 3.86 -7.65 -16.67
N ALA A 303 4.70 -7.85 -17.69
CA ALA A 303 5.47 -6.77 -18.32
C ALA A 303 4.56 -5.74 -19.01
N LEU A 304 3.48 -6.18 -19.65
CA LEU A 304 2.48 -5.26 -20.23
C LEU A 304 1.75 -4.45 -19.18
N ALA A 305 1.42 -5.07 -18.03
CA ALA A 305 0.78 -4.39 -16.91
C ALA A 305 1.72 -3.36 -16.26
N GLU A 306 3.00 -3.69 -16.06
CA GLU A 306 4.00 -2.76 -15.52
C GLU A 306 4.23 -1.55 -16.42
N ALA A 307 4.31 -1.76 -17.74
CA ALA A 307 4.42 -0.67 -18.69
C ALA A 307 3.14 0.18 -18.75
N GLY A 308 1.96 -0.46 -18.68
CA GLY A 308 0.66 0.23 -18.70
C GLY A 308 0.37 1.05 -17.45
N THR A 309 0.93 0.67 -16.30
CA THR A 309 0.79 1.40 -15.03
C THR A 309 1.89 2.45 -14.79
N GLY A 310 2.85 2.57 -15.71
CA GLY A 310 3.98 3.49 -15.57
C GLY A 310 5.06 3.02 -14.58
N LEU A 311 4.94 1.79 -14.04
CA LEU A 311 5.95 1.19 -13.15
C LEU A 311 7.25 0.84 -13.91
N ALA A 312 7.17 0.64 -15.21
CA ALA A 312 8.33 0.49 -16.08
C ALA A 312 8.27 1.49 -17.23
N SER A 313 9.42 2.04 -17.61
CA SER A 313 9.54 3.01 -18.72
C SER A 313 9.17 2.42 -20.08
N SER A 314 9.24 1.08 -20.22
CA SER A 314 8.85 0.34 -21.42
C SER A 314 8.60 -1.13 -21.11
N VAL A 315 7.88 -1.82 -22.00
CA VAL A 315 7.69 -3.28 -21.92
C VAL A 315 9.02 -4.03 -21.91
N VAL A 316 10.03 -3.54 -22.64
CA VAL A 316 11.37 -4.16 -22.69
C VAL A 316 12.05 -4.06 -21.33
N ALA A 317 12.02 -2.90 -20.68
CA ALA A 317 12.56 -2.72 -19.33
C ALA A 317 11.89 -3.63 -18.30
N ALA A 318 10.56 -3.78 -18.38
CA ALA A 318 9.82 -4.71 -17.53
C ALA A 318 10.19 -6.18 -17.77
N LEU A 319 10.44 -6.58 -19.03
CA LEU A 319 10.88 -7.93 -19.37
C LEU A 319 12.30 -8.22 -18.86
N GLU A 320 13.19 -7.24 -18.88
CA GLU A 320 14.57 -7.37 -18.38
C GLU A 320 14.65 -7.40 -16.85
N GLY A 321 13.67 -6.85 -16.16
CA GLY A 321 13.58 -6.86 -14.70
C GLY A 321 13.38 -8.25 -14.08
N ALA A 322 12.91 -9.24 -14.86
CA ALA A 322 12.69 -10.60 -14.36
C ALA A 322 13.94 -11.47 -14.50
N SER A 323 14.49 -11.93 -13.38
CA SER A 323 15.64 -12.85 -13.40
C SER A 323 15.22 -14.23 -13.92
N VAL A 324 16.08 -14.84 -14.74
CA VAL A 324 15.88 -16.19 -15.30
C VAL A 324 15.69 -17.24 -14.20
N TRP A 325 16.35 -17.05 -13.06
CA TRP A 325 16.22 -17.94 -11.89
C TRP A 325 14.82 -17.90 -11.29
N GLN A 326 14.20 -16.75 -11.22
CA GLN A 326 12.81 -16.59 -10.72
C GLN A 326 11.80 -17.27 -11.64
N LEU A 327 11.97 -17.11 -12.94
CA LEU A 327 11.14 -17.80 -13.94
C LEU A 327 11.30 -19.31 -13.85
N ALA A 328 12.53 -19.80 -13.67
CA ALA A 328 12.84 -21.22 -13.49
C ALA A 328 12.22 -21.78 -12.20
N LEU A 329 12.32 -21.08 -11.07
CA LEU A 329 11.68 -21.46 -9.82
C LEU A 329 10.16 -21.51 -9.92
N THR A 330 9.56 -20.51 -10.57
CA THR A 330 8.11 -20.46 -10.80
C THR A 330 7.66 -21.62 -11.66
N TRP A 331 8.39 -21.92 -12.74
CA TRP A 331 8.13 -23.07 -13.61
C TRP A 331 8.22 -24.40 -12.84
N LEU A 332 9.30 -24.57 -12.05
CA LEU A 332 9.50 -25.77 -11.25
C LEU A 332 8.39 -25.94 -10.20
N GLY A 333 8.05 -24.87 -9.50
CA GLY A 333 6.97 -24.85 -8.49
C GLY A 333 5.60 -25.20 -9.09
N ALA A 334 5.25 -24.61 -10.23
CA ALA A 334 4.00 -24.87 -10.93
C ALA A 334 3.95 -26.32 -11.49
N THR A 335 5.07 -26.83 -12.00
CA THR A 335 5.20 -28.21 -12.47
C THR A 335 5.02 -29.20 -11.32
N LEU A 336 5.69 -28.94 -10.17
CA LEU A 336 5.56 -29.76 -8.97
C LEU A 336 4.14 -29.74 -8.43
N PHE A 337 3.52 -28.56 -8.36
CA PHE A 337 2.12 -28.40 -7.94
C PHE A 337 1.16 -29.20 -8.80
N THR A 338 1.23 -29.08 -10.13
CA THR A 338 0.38 -29.81 -11.08
C THR A 338 0.58 -31.32 -10.95
N THR A 339 1.82 -31.76 -10.79
CA THR A 339 2.16 -33.18 -10.60
C THR A 339 1.57 -33.71 -9.29
N LEU A 340 1.71 -32.98 -8.18
CA LEU A 340 1.14 -33.36 -6.89
C LEU A 340 -0.38 -33.49 -6.94
N VAL A 341 -1.06 -32.55 -7.59
CA VAL A 341 -2.50 -32.58 -7.79
C VAL A 341 -2.92 -33.83 -8.61
N GLY A 342 -2.13 -34.21 -9.63
CA GLY A 342 -2.37 -35.41 -10.45
C GLY A 342 -2.10 -36.73 -9.71
N VAL A 343 -1.28 -36.73 -8.67
CA VAL A 343 -0.99 -37.97 -7.89
C VAL A 343 -2.22 -38.54 -7.18
N PHE A 344 -3.13 -37.71 -6.71
CA PHE A 344 -4.34 -38.18 -6.02
C PHE A 344 -5.26 -39.01 -6.94
N PRO A 345 -5.65 -38.53 -8.14
CA PRO A 345 -6.38 -39.34 -9.11
C PRO A 345 -5.60 -40.60 -9.55
N ALA A 346 -4.29 -40.50 -9.76
CA ALA A 346 -3.42 -41.61 -10.13
C ALA A 346 -3.42 -42.74 -9.07
N ARG A 347 -3.40 -42.39 -7.78
CA ARG A 347 -3.54 -43.35 -6.68
C ARG A 347 -4.89 -44.02 -6.68
N ALA A 348 -5.97 -43.29 -6.95
CA ALA A 348 -7.32 -43.85 -7.04
C ALA A 348 -7.45 -44.84 -8.20
N ALA A 349 -6.97 -44.48 -9.40
CA ALA A 349 -6.99 -45.35 -10.59
C ALA A 349 -6.16 -46.64 -10.41
N SER A 350 -5.01 -46.57 -9.74
CA SER A 350 -4.15 -47.75 -9.51
C SER A 350 -4.74 -48.77 -8.53
N ARG A 351 -5.78 -48.42 -7.76
CA ARG A 351 -6.44 -49.30 -6.78
C ARG A 351 -7.58 -50.11 -7.35
N VAL A 352 -8.06 -49.84 -8.56
CA VAL A 352 -9.17 -50.57 -9.19
C VAL A 352 -8.74 -52.03 -9.47
N ALA A 353 -9.53 -52.99 -9.00
CA ALA A 353 -9.26 -54.40 -9.24
C ALA A 353 -9.46 -54.71 -10.73
N PRO A 354 -8.60 -55.55 -11.37
CA PRO A 354 -8.75 -55.92 -12.79
C PRO A 354 -10.11 -56.50 -13.14
N VAL A 355 -10.64 -57.36 -12.25
CA VAL A 355 -11.97 -58.02 -12.42
C VAL A 355 -13.13 -57.02 -12.32
N ALA A 356 -13.01 -56.01 -11.44
CA ALA A 356 -14.05 -54.99 -11.29
C ALA A 356 -14.16 -54.03 -12.50
N ALA A 357 -13.09 -53.91 -13.30
CA ALA A 357 -13.11 -53.10 -14.53
C ALA A 357 -13.84 -53.79 -15.70
N LEU A 358 -14.13 -55.10 -15.58
CA LEU A 358 -14.87 -55.91 -16.57
C LEU A 358 -16.33 -56.12 -16.18
N ALA A 359 -16.72 -55.82 -14.93
CA ALA A 359 -18.08 -55.93 -14.45
C ALA A 359 -18.86 -54.62 -14.67
N PRO A 360 -20.17 -54.67 -15.02
CA PRO A 360 -21.00 -53.45 -15.02
C PRO A 360 -21.02 -52.85 -13.63
N VAL A 361 -20.86 -51.50 -13.58
CA VAL A 361 -20.75 -50.75 -12.35
C VAL A 361 -22.06 -50.79 -11.56
N ASN A 362 -22.19 -51.75 -10.65
CA ASN A 362 -23.25 -51.79 -9.67
C ASN A 362 -22.89 -51.01 -8.43
N GLU A 363 -23.76 -50.14 -8.02
CA GLU A 363 -23.61 -49.06 -7.07
C GLU A 363 -23.28 -49.52 -5.64
N ALA A 364 -22.23 -48.95 -5.09
CA ALA A 364 -21.87 -49.04 -3.67
C ALA A 364 -22.65 -47.98 -2.83
N GLY A 365 -23.94 -48.13 -2.66
CA GLY A 365 -24.80 -47.11 -2.04
C GLY A 365 -24.54 -46.84 -0.55
N ALA A 366 -24.20 -47.85 0.26
CA ALA A 366 -24.07 -47.68 1.74
C ALA A 366 -22.70 -47.09 2.18
N ALA A 367 -21.60 -47.46 1.54
CA ALA A 367 -20.29 -46.95 1.84
C ALA A 367 -20.12 -45.50 1.38
N ALA A 368 -20.81 -45.05 0.36
CA ALA A 368 -20.84 -43.68 -0.12
C ALA A 368 -21.50 -42.74 0.91
N ARG A 369 -22.58 -43.13 1.55
CA ARG A 369 -23.31 -42.31 2.53
C ARG A 369 -22.47 -41.98 3.78
N LYS A 370 -21.73 -42.94 4.32
CA LYS A 370 -20.84 -42.74 5.47
C LYS A 370 -19.70 -41.80 5.14
N LYS A 371 -19.16 -41.83 3.92
CA LYS A 371 -18.13 -40.94 3.40
C LYS A 371 -18.60 -39.48 3.26
N HIS A 372 -19.85 -39.26 2.87
CA HIS A 372 -20.42 -37.93 2.72
C HIS A 372 -20.62 -37.24 4.08
N THR A 373 -21.12 -37.97 5.09
CA THR A 373 -21.29 -37.43 6.47
C THR A 373 -19.96 -37.05 7.10
N VAL A 374 -18.94 -37.92 6.98
CA VAL A 374 -17.58 -37.60 7.51
C VAL A 374 -16.98 -36.36 6.83
N ARG A 375 -17.15 -36.23 5.52
CA ARG A 375 -16.66 -35.10 4.76
C ARG A 375 -17.39 -33.80 5.14
N PHE A 376 -18.68 -33.87 5.39
CA PHE A 376 -19.49 -32.75 5.89
C PHE A 376 -19.01 -32.29 7.27
N VAL A 377 -18.87 -33.24 8.21
CA VAL A 377 -18.43 -32.93 9.60
C VAL A 377 -17.02 -32.34 9.61
N ILE A 378 -16.10 -32.93 8.85
CA ILE A 378 -14.74 -32.38 8.76
C ILE A 378 -14.76 -30.97 8.15
N GLY A 379 -15.53 -30.77 7.08
CA GLY A 379 -15.65 -29.44 6.44
C GLY A 379 -16.26 -28.40 7.39
N ALA A 380 -17.30 -28.78 8.13
CA ALA A 380 -17.92 -27.90 9.12
C ALA A 380 -16.97 -27.56 10.27
N LEU A 381 -16.22 -28.52 10.78
CA LEU A 381 -15.21 -28.29 11.82
C LEU A 381 -14.10 -27.36 11.34
N ILE A 382 -13.61 -27.56 10.13
CA ILE A 382 -12.58 -26.67 9.53
C ILE A 382 -13.16 -25.26 9.34
N ALA A 383 -14.39 -25.11 8.87
CA ALA A 383 -15.03 -23.81 8.69
C ALA A 383 -15.19 -23.07 10.04
N VAL A 384 -15.67 -23.78 11.06
CA VAL A 384 -15.83 -23.22 12.42
C VAL A 384 -14.47 -22.86 13.03
N ALA A 385 -13.47 -23.72 12.88
CA ALA A 385 -12.10 -23.42 13.33
C ALA A 385 -11.52 -22.19 12.63
N GLY A 386 -11.76 -22.04 11.32
CA GLY A 386 -11.37 -20.87 10.55
C GLY A 386 -12.05 -19.58 11.05
N CYS A 387 -13.36 -19.60 11.24
CA CYS A 387 -14.10 -18.47 11.82
C CYS A 387 -13.63 -18.15 13.26
N GLY A 388 -13.33 -19.17 14.06
CA GLY A 388 -12.76 -19.00 15.40
C GLY A 388 -11.38 -18.36 15.37
N ALA A 389 -10.53 -18.74 14.41
CA ALA A 389 -9.21 -18.13 14.23
C ALA A 389 -9.30 -16.64 13.85
N VAL A 390 -10.25 -16.26 12.99
CA VAL A 390 -10.53 -14.84 12.68
C VAL A 390 -10.99 -14.09 13.92
N ALA A 391 -11.91 -14.64 14.69
CA ALA A 391 -12.42 -14.01 15.91
C ALA A 391 -11.34 -13.84 16.99
N LEU A 392 -10.42 -14.81 17.12
CA LEU A 392 -9.27 -14.72 18.01
C LEU A 392 -8.24 -13.70 17.53
N ALA A 393 -7.96 -13.65 16.23
CA ALA A 393 -7.07 -12.67 15.65
C ALA A 393 -7.53 -11.23 15.88
N TRP A 394 -8.85 -11.01 15.87
CA TRP A 394 -9.43 -9.69 16.14
C TRP A 394 -9.12 -9.17 17.54
N ARG A 395 -8.92 -10.06 18.54
CA ARG A 395 -8.58 -9.71 19.92
C ARG A 395 -7.09 -9.47 20.17
N SER A 396 -6.24 -9.74 19.19
CA SER A 396 -4.79 -9.48 19.32
C SER A 396 -4.50 -7.98 19.29
N ASP A 397 -3.52 -7.49 20.03
CA ASP A 397 -3.16 -6.06 20.04
C ASP A 397 -2.18 -5.70 18.91
N SER A 398 -1.43 -6.67 18.36
CA SER A 398 -0.49 -6.41 17.28
C SER A 398 -1.14 -6.49 15.89
N GLY A 399 -0.95 -5.48 15.05
CA GLY A 399 -1.50 -5.40 13.70
C GLY A 399 -1.08 -6.58 12.79
N GLY A 400 0.16 -7.05 12.92
CA GLY A 400 0.68 -8.17 12.14
C GLY A 400 -0.01 -9.50 12.49
N THR A 401 -0.24 -9.79 13.77
CA THR A 401 -0.96 -11.01 14.19
C THR A 401 -2.45 -10.94 13.87
N LYS A 402 -3.08 -9.75 13.95
CA LYS A 402 -4.45 -9.53 13.46
C LYS A 402 -4.57 -9.90 12.00
N PHE A 403 -3.68 -9.36 11.17
CA PHE A 403 -3.70 -9.59 9.73
C PHE A 403 -3.45 -11.06 9.37
N LEU A 404 -2.35 -11.65 9.88
CA LEU A 404 -1.98 -13.04 9.57
C LEU A 404 -3.04 -14.04 10.06
N GLY A 405 -3.57 -13.84 11.26
CA GLY A 405 -4.60 -14.69 11.85
C GLY A 405 -5.95 -14.57 11.12
N ALA A 406 -6.36 -13.36 10.74
CA ALA A 406 -7.55 -13.14 9.94
C ALA A 406 -7.41 -13.77 8.55
N PHE A 407 -6.24 -13.62 7.91
CA PHE A 407 -5.97 -14.21 6.61
C PHE A 407 -5.98 -15.75 6.65
N ALA A 408 -5.19 -16.36 7.53
CA ALA A 408 -5.12 -17.81 7.66
C ALA A 408 -6.47 -18.40 8.08
N GLY A 409 -7.18 -17.72 8.99
CA GLY A 409 -8.51 -18.12 9.43
C GLY A 409 -9.54 -18.05 8.32
N SER A 410 -9.52 -16.99 7.49
CA SER A 410 -10.44 -16.86 6.34
C SER A 410 -10.19 -17.92 5.28
N LEU A 411 -8.92 -18.22 4.97
CA LEU A 411 -8.56 -19.29 4.04
C LEU A 411 -9.02 -20.66 4.55
N LEU A 412 -8.85 -20.92 5.84
CA LEU A 412 -9.30 -22.15 6.49
C LEU A 412 -10.84 -22.24 6.47
N ALA A 413 -11.55 -21.15 6.76
CA ALA A 413 -13.00 -21.07 6.70
C ALA A 413 -13.52 -21.33 5.28
N LEU A 414 -12.88 -20.74 4.26
CA LEU A 414 -13.19 -20.96 2.85
C LEU A 414 -13.03 -22.44 2.46
N LEU A 415 -11.90 -23.06 2.82
CA LEU A 415 -11.65 -24.48 2.57
C LEU A 415 -12.72 -25.37 3.22
N GLY A 416 -13.08 -25.08 4.47
CA GLY A 416 -14.15 -25.77 5.18
C GLY A 416 -15.51 -25.60 4.48
N ALA A 417 -15.85 -24.38 4.10
CA ALA A 417 -17.10 -24.07 3.39
C ALA A 417 -17.18 -24.78 2.04
N LEU A 418 -16.09 -24.88 1.27
CA LEU A 418 -16.03 -25.61 0.02
C LEU A 418 -16.23 -27.11 0.20
N LEU A 419 -15.67 -27.70 1.28
CA LEU A 419 -15.90 -29.10 1.62
C LEU A 419 -17.38 -29.34 1.97
N VAL A 420 -17.99 -28.46 2.76
CA VAL A 420 -19.43 -28.50 3.08
C VAL A 420 -20.27 -28.35 1.80
N ALA A 421 -19.98 -27.35 0.98
CA ALA A 421 -20.68 -27.08 -0.28
C ALA A 421 -20.62 -28.28 -1.20
N SER A 422 -19.50 -28.97 -1.31
CA SER A 422 -19.35 -30.15 -2.16
C SER A 422 -20.31 -31.30 -1.80
N VAL A 423 -20.72 -31.37 -0.52
CA VAL A 423 -21.68 -32.36 -0.03
C VAL A 423 -23.13 -31.85 -0.11
N LEU A 424 -23.33 -30.56 0.12
CA LEU A 424 -24.62 -29.90 0.19
C LEU A 424 -25.21 -29.63 -1.20
N LEU A 425 -24.39 -29.37 -2.21
CA LEU A 425 -24.81 -29.03 -3.57
C LEU A 425 -25.78 -30.03 -4.21
N PRO A 426 -25.55 -31.35 -4.18
CA PRO A 426 -26.53 -32.31 -4.74
C PRO A 426 -27.87 -32.25 -4.01
N ALA A 427 -27.89 -31.99 -2.70
CA ALA A 427 -29.11 -31.85 -1.92
C ALA A 427 -29.85 -30.54 -2.27
N LEU A 428 -29.11 -29.43 -2.42
CA LEU A 428 -29.67 -28.15 -2.84
C LEU A 428 -30.24 -28.20 -4.26
N THR A 429 -29.52 -28.80 -5.21
CA THR A 429 -30.04 -28.98 -6.58
C THR A 429 -31.29 -29.83 -6.62
N ARG A 430 -31.38 -30.85 -5.75
CA ARG A 430 -32.60 -31.64 -5.58
C ARG A 430 -33.76 -30.80 -5.05
N ALA A 431 -33.52 -30.01 -4.00
CA ALA A 431 -34.55 -29.16 -3.40
C ALA A 431 -35.01 -28.06 -4.37
N PHE A 432 -34.06 -27.43 -5.06
CA PHE A 432 -34.37 -26.40 -6.05
C PHE A 432 -35.14 -26.98 -7.27
N GLY A 433 -34.73 -28.15 -7.76
CA GLY A 433 -35.43 -28.83 -8.84
C GLY A 433 -36.83 -29.31 -8.45
N ALA A 434 -37.11 -29.48 -7.15
CA ALA A 434 -38.46 -29.83 -6.67
C ALA A 434 -39.43 -28.63 -6.68
N ALA A 435 -38.90 -27.41 -6.67
CA ALA A 435 -39.70 -26.19 -6.74
C ALA A 435 -40.31 -25.93 -8.14
N PHE A 436 -39.76 -26.57 -9.17
CA PHE A 436 -40.25 -26.43 -10.55
C PHE A 436 -41.07 -27.65 -10.94
N PRO A 437 -42.41 -27.53 -11.13
CA PRO A 437 -43.25 -28.65 -11.58
C PRO A 437 -43.00 -28.99 -13.06
N GLY A 438 -43.02 -30.27 -13.39
CA GLY A 438 -42.91 -30.74 -14.77
C GLY A 438 -42.00 -31.97 -14.95
N THR A 439 -42.23 -32.70 -16.03
CA THR A 439 -41.45 -33.91 -16.36
C THR A 439 -40.00 -33.62 -16.66
N LEU A 440 -39.71 -32.49 -17.30
CA LEU A 440 -38.35 -32.06 -17.62
C LEU A 440 -37.53 -31.77 -16.34
N SER A 441 -38.12 -31.09 -15.35
CA SER A 441 -37.44 -30.79 -14.10
C SER A 441 -37.22 -32.06 -13.26
N ALA A 442 -38.20 -32.98 -13.27
CA ALA A 442 -38.08 -34.29 -12.63
C ALA A 442 -36.93 -35.11 -13.26
N MET A 443 -36.84 -35.15 -14.60
CA MET A 443 -35.76 -35.83 -15.31
C MET A 443 -34.40 -35.19 -15.07
N ALA A 444 -34.32 -33.85 -15.06
CA ALA A 444 -33.08 -33.12 -14.76
C ALA A 444 -32.61 -33.41 -13.33
N ARG A 445 -33.52 -33.40 -12.36
CA ARG A 445 -33.25 -33.72 -10.95
C ARG A 445 -32.70 -35.12 -10.78
N GLU A 446 -33.39 -36.13 -11.37
CA GLU A 446 -32.98 -37.53 -11.31
C GLU A 446 -31.59 -37.72 -11.93
N ASN A 447 -31.34 -37.09 -13.06
CA ASN A 447 -30.08 -37.17 -13.77
C ASN A 447 -28.91 -36.55 -12.96
N THR A 448 -29.16 -35.42 -12.27
CA THR A 448 -28.20 -34.76 -11.38
C THR A 448 -27.84 -35.63 -10.18
N MET A 449 -28.83 -36.40 -9.67
CA MET A 449 -28.65 -37.29 -8.52
C MET A 449 -27.96 -38.61 -8.88
N ARG A 450 -28.02 -39.06 -10.17
CA ARG A 450 -27.30 -40.26 -10.62
C ARG A 450 -25.78 -40.12 -10.55
N ASN A 451 -25.25 -38.89 -10.74
CA ASN A 451 -23.82 -38.61 -10.71
C ASN A 451 -23.46 -37.47 -9.72
N PRO A 452 -23.65 -37.65 -8.40
CA PRO A 452 -23.50 -36.59 -7.41
C PRO A 452 -22.05 -36.03 -7.34
N GLY A 453 -21.06 -36.87 -7.65
CA GLY A 453 -19.64 -36.41 -7.67
C GLY A 453 -19.35 -35.45 -8.81
N ARG A 454 -20.00 -35.58 -9.96
CA ARG A 454 -19.85 -34.66 -11.10
C ARG A 454 -20.56 -33.34 -10.80
N THR A 455 -21.81 -33.43 -10.32
CA THR A 455 -22.58 -32.24 -9.93
C THR A 455 -21.87 -31.41 -8.84
N SER A 456 -21.30 -32.06 -7.82
CA SER A 456 -20.56 -31.35 -6.79
C SER A 456 -19.29 -30.73 -7.34
N ALA A 457 -18.55 -31.36 -8.24
CA ALA A 457 -17.33 -30.83 -8.81
C ALA A 457 -17.58 -29.57 -9.66
N THR A 458 -18.58 -29.62 -10.56
CA THR A 458 -18.94 -28.44 -11.39
C THR A 458 -19.54 -27.32 -10.56
N GLY A 459 -20.44 -27.61 -9.64
CA GLY A 459 -21.05 -26.63 -8.77
C GLY A 459 -20.04 -25.98 -7.82
N THR A 460 -19.09 -26.77 -7.29
CA THR A 460 -18.01 -26.22 -6.45
C THR A 460 -17.12 -25.26 -7.25
N ALA A 461 -16.78 -25.57 -8.50
CA ALA A 461 -16.00 -24.68 -9.35
C ALA A 461 -16.71 -23.33 -9.59
N ILE A 462 -18.03 -23.37 -9.84
CA ILE A 462 -18.83 -22.14 -9.99
C ILE A 462 -18.90 -21.35 -8.68
N ILE A 463 -19.14 -22.03 -7.54
CA ILE A 463 -19.19 -21.38 -6.23
C ILE A 463 -17.86 -20.69 -5.95
N ILE A 464 -16.73 -21.34 -6.19
CA ILE A 464 -15.41 -20.74 -5.97
C ILE A 464 -15.27 -19.48 -6.83
N GLY A 465 -15.61 -19.55 -8.12
CA GLY A 465 -15.54 -18.40 -9.01
C GLY A 465 -16.38 -17.23 -8.51
N VAL A 466 -17.65 -17.48 -8.18
CA VAL A 466 -18.56 -16.43 -7.67
C VAL A 466 -18.08 -15.89 -6.31
N THR A 467 -17.69 -16.77 -5.38
CA THR A 467 -17.20 -16.36 -4.06
C THR A 467 -15.95 -15.48 -4.20
N LEU A 468 -15.04 -15.83 -5.10
CA LEU A 468 -13.84 -15.05 -5.37
C LEU A 468 -14.20 -13.64 -5.89
N VAL A 469 -15.12 -13.56 -6.89
CA VAL A 469 -15.59 -12.27 -7.42
C VAL A 469 -16.17 -11.41 -6.30
N VAL A 470 -17.09 -11.96 -5.52
CA VAL A 470 -17.77 -11.22 -4.44
C VAL A 470 -16.75 -10.80 -3.36
N THR A 471 -15.84 -11.70 -2.96
CA THR A 471 -14.82 -11.38 -1.95
C THR A 471 -13.92 -10.23 -2.39
N ILE A 472 -13.49 -10.23 -3.66
CA ILE A 472 -12.66 -9.15 -4.21
C ILE A 472 -13.44 -7.84 -4.26
N MET A 473 -14.68 -7.86 -4.77
CA MET A 473 -15.50 -6.65 -4.87
C MET A 473 -15.80 -6.05 -3.49
N VAL A 474 -16.18 -6.90 -2.51
CA VAL A 474 -16.43 -6.46 -1.13
C VAL A 474 -15.14 -5.97 -0.47
N GLY A 475 -14.03 -6.71 -0.65
CA GLY A 475 -12.73 -6.32 -0.11
C GLY A 475 -12.27 -4.95 -0.64
N ALA A 476 -12.35 -4.74 -1.94
CA ALA A 476 -11.98 -3.47 -2.57
C ALA A 476 -12.88 -2.31 -2.13
N ALA A 477 -14.20 -2.55 -2.09
CA ALA A 477 -15.15 -1.55 -1.58
C ALA A 477 -14.84 -1.18 -0.12
N SER A 478 -14.52 -2.19 0.72
CA SER A 478 -14.16 -1.98 2.13
C SER A 478 -12.86 -1.18 2.27
N VAL A 479 -11.81 -1.51 1.51
CA VAL A 479 -10.54 -0.77 1.52
C VAL A 479 -10.77 0.67 1.07
N ARG A 480 -11.49 0.87 -0.03
CA ARG A 480 -11.82 2.22 -0.53
C ARG A 480 -12.57 3.04 0.51
N THR A 481 -13.61 2.48 1.13
CA THR A 481 -14.39 3.18 2.16
C THR A 481 -13.53 3.49 3.39
N THR A 482 -12.72 2.53 3.85
CA THR A 482 -11.85 2.72 5.03
C THR A 482 -10.81 3.82 4.78
N LEU A 483 -10.14 3.81 3.63
CA LEU A 483 -9.15 4.83 3.28
C LEU A 483 -9.81 6.20 3.09
N THR A 484 -10.93 6.26 2.38
CA THR A 484 -11.67 7.51 2.19
C THR A 484 -12.14 8.09 3.52
N ASN A 485 -12.66 7.25 4.42
CA ASN A 485 -13.07 7.69 5.75
C ASN A 485 -11.86 8.15 6.59
N ALA A 486 -10.75 7.42 6.56
CA ALA A 486 -9.54 7.82 7.28
C ALA A 486 -9.00 9.18 6.82
N VAL A 487 -9.02 9.44 5.50
CA VAL A 487 -8.63 10.75 4.94
C VAL A 487 -9.64 11.84 5.32
N ASN A 488 -10.94 11.53 5.24
CA ASN A 488 -12.00 12.47 5.61
C ASN A 488 -12.02 12.79 7.11
N ASP A 489 -11.66 11.82 7.97
CA ASP A 489 -11.56 12.04 9.41
C ASP A 489 -10.32 12.86 9.78
N ALA A 490 -9.22 12.68 9.02
CA ALA A 490 -8.01 13.47 9.22
C ALA A 490 -8.15 14.90 8.67
N ARG A 491 -8.83 15.06 7.53
CA ARG A 491 -9.08 16.35 6.86
C ARG A 491 -10.46 16.32 6.22
N PRO A 492 -11.50 16.88 6.89
CA PRO A 492 -12.89 16.73 6.47
C PRO A 492 -13.29 17.55 5.24
N PHE A 493 -12.40 18.36 4.69
CA PHE A 493 -12.64 19.21 3.51
C PHE A 493 -11.82 18.77 2.29
N ASP A 494 -12.25 19.14 1.10
CA ASP A 494 -11.58 18.73 -0.15
C ASP A 494 -10.28 19.48 -0.38
N LEU A 495 -10.36 20.81 -0.45
CA LEU A 495 -9.22 21.69 -0.63
C LEU A 495 -9.30 22.86 0.36
N MET A 496 -8.14 23.43 0.65
CA MET A 496 -8.01 24.64 1.42
C MET A 496 -7.06 25.57 0.67
N ALA A 497 -7.52 26.77 0.37
CA ALA A 497 -6.73 27.84 -0.23
C ALA A 497 -6.31 28.80 0.87
N VAL A 498 -5.00 29.02 1.00
CA VAL A 498 -4.38 29.94 1.96
C VAL A 498 -3.67 31.05 1.18
N SER A 499 -3.78 32.30 1.61
CA SER A 499 -3.00 33.39 1.01
C SER A 499 -1.53 33.27 1.42
N THR A 500 -0.65 33.52 0.48
CA THR A 500 0.81 33.57 0.68
C THR A 500 1.32 35.01 0.81
N SER A 501 0.43 36.00 0.74
CA SER A 501 0.78 37.43 0.72
C SER A 501 -0.03 38.27 1.71
N GLY A 502 -0.68 37.66 2.68
CA GLY A 502 -1.51 38.35 3.68
C GLY A 502 -2.96 37.89 3.65
N GLU A 503 -3.90 38.77 3.94
CA GLU A 503 -5.32 38.47 4.02
C GLU A 503 -5.91 38.12 2.62
N LEU A 504 -6.78 37.11 2.58
CA LEU A 504 -7.57 36.78 1.38
C LEU A 504 -8.65 37.81 1.12
N THR A 505 -8.67 38.39 -0.07
CA THR A 505 -9.66 39.41 -0.47
C THR A 505 -11.01 38.82 -0.84
N ASP A 506 -12.07 39.66 -0.84
CA ASP A 506 -13.39 39.23 -1.30
C ASP A 506 -13.39 38.83 -2.78
N ASP A 507 -12.57 39.50 -3.60
CA ASP A 507 -12.44 39.19 -5.04
C ASP A 507 -11.79 37.81 -5.22
N GLN A 508 -10.78 37.46 -4.41
CA GLN A 508 -10.16 36.13 -4.44
C GLN A 508 -11.15 35.04 -4.01
N GLN A 509 -11.93 35.27 -2.96
CA GLN A 509 -12.97 34.33 -2.55
C GLN A 509 -14.03 34.14 -3.66
N ALA A 510 -14.46 35.21 -4.29
CA ALA A 510 -15.40 35.14 -5.40
C ALA A 510 -14.83 34.40 -6.61
N ALA A 511 -13.54 34.63 -6.94
CA ALA A 511 -12.83 33.92 -8.01
C ALA A 511 -12.69 32.43 -7.70
N ILE A 512 -12.35 32.05 -6.46
CA ILE A 512 -12.30 30.66 -6.01
C ILE A 512 -13.66 29.99 -6.14
N ALA A 513 -14.72 30.66 -5.66
CA ALA A 513 -16.09 30.13 -5.73
C ALA A 513 -16.61 29.98 -7.17
N ALA A 514 -16.12 30.82 -8.11
CA ALA A 514 -16.47 30.77 -9.53
C ALA A 514 -15.61 29.75 -10.34
N THR A 515 -14.62 29.13 -9.72
CA THR A 515 -13.75 28.15 -10.41
C THR A 515 -14.54 26.89 -10.74
N ASP A 516 -14.42 26.43 -11.99
CA ASP A 516 -15.10 25.21 -12.44
C ASP A 516 -14.64 24.00 -11.59
N GLY A 517 -15.61 23.21 -11.11
CA GLY A 517 -15.36 22.10 -10.20
C GLY A 517 -15.43 22.45 -8.70
N VAL A 518 -15.65 23.70 -8.32
CA VAL A 518 -15.94 24.13 -6.95
C VAL A 518 -17.46 24.12 -6.71
N ALA A 519 -17.91 23.44 -5.67
CA ALA A 519 -19.34 23.36 -5.30
C ALA A 519 -19.72 24.36 -4.21
N ALA A 520 -18.87 24.54 -3.20
CA ALA A 520 -19.11 25.45 -2.08
C ALA A 520 -17.79 25.91 -1.46
N THR A 521 -17.79 27.08 -0.87
CA THR A 521 -16.65 27.65 -0.14
C THR A 521 -17.09 28.24 1.18
N VAL A 522 -16.22 28.18 2.20
CA VAL A 522 -16.39 28.90 3.46
C VAL A 522 -15.08 29.54 3.87
N ALA A 523 -15.14 30.78 4.36
CA ALA A 523 -13.96 31.48 4.84
C ALA A 523 -13.62 31.06 6.26
N GLN A 524 -12.33 30.86 6.55
CA GLN A 524 -11.78 30.67 7.88
C GLN A 524 -11.02 31.93 8.29
N TYR A 525 -11.34 32.44 9.47
CA TYR A 525 -10.72 33.63 10.04
C TYR A 525 -9.72 33.27 11.12
N ALA A 526 -8.68 34.06 11.25
CA ALA A 526 -7.67 33.90 12.29
C ALA A 526 -7.19 35.25 12.83
N ALA A 527 -6.61 35.22 14.01
CA ALA A 527 -5.95 36.36 14.62
C ALA A 527 -4.72 35.89 15.40
N PRO A 528 -3.64 36.67 15.41
CA PRO A 528 -2.52 36.40 16.31
C PRO A 528 -2.97 36.60 17.76
N GLY A 529 -2.42 35.79 18.66
CA GLY A 529 -2.75 35.90 20.08
C GLY A 529 -1.76 35.18 20.97
N THR A 530 -2.10 35.08 22.24
CA THR A 530 -1.30 34.39 23.25
C THR A 530 -2.14 33.37 24.00
N LEU A 531 -1.54 32.21 24.28
CA LEU A 531 -2.15 31.13 25.05
C LEU A 531 -1.34 30.92 26.34
N THR A 532 -1.97 31.10 27.47
CA THR A 532 -1.34 30.96 28.79
C THR A 532 -2.18 30.09 29.71
N THR A 533 -1.56 29.57 30.74
CA THR A 533 -2.31 28.97 31.84
C THR A 533 -3.02 30.04 32.66
N THR A 534 -4.00 29.70 33.47
CA THR A 534 -4.69 30.64 34.36
C THR A 534 -3.77 31.30 35.40
N SER A 535 -2.58 30.72 35.66
CA SER A 535 -1.53 31.33 36.49
C SER A 535 -0.68 32.34 35.73
N GLY A 536 -0.84 32.51 34.41
CA GLY A 536 -0.09 33.41 33.55
C GLY A 536 1.20 32.81 32.99
N ALA A 537 1.51 31.54 33.23
CA ALA A 537 2.65 30.87 32.59
C ALA A 537 2.35 30.56 31.13
N PRO A 538 3.36 30.59 30.22
CA PRO A 538 3.18 30.14 28.84
C PRO A 538 2.53 28.75 28.76
N ALA A 539 1.65 28.55 27.78
CA ALA A 539 1.03 27.24 27.57
C ALA A 539 2.02 26.22 26.97
N TYR A 540 2.99 26.69 26.21
CA TYR A 540 4.06 25.89 25.64
C TYR A 540 5.40 26.24 26.29
N ALA A 541 6.30 25.29 26.42
CA ALA A 541 7.66 25.55 26.89
C ALA A 541 8.41 26.43 25.86
N PRO A 542 9.33 27.33 26.29
CA PRO A 542 10.17 28.06 25.37
C PRO A 542 10.90 27.11 24.41
N GLY A 543 10.81 27.38 23.13
CA GLY A 543 11.33 26.48 22.07
C GLY A 543 10.37 25.44 21.53
N GLU A 544 9.26 25.12 22.19
CA GLU A 544 8.23 24.22 21.67
C GLU A 544 7.29 24.95 20.69
N GLY A 545 7.39 24.58 19.43
CA GLY A 545 6.47 25.03 18.37
C GLY A 545 6.83 26.34 17.66
N THR A 546 7.64 27.21 18.25
CA THR A 546 8.03 28.52 17.66
C THR A 546 9.53 28.65 17.38
N GLY A 547 10.37 27.72 17.84
CA GLY A 547 11.82 27.77 17.64
C GLY A 547 12.55 28.91 18.34
N SER A 548 11.95 29.54 19.34
CA SER A 548 12.51 30.72 20.02
C SER A 548 12.61 30.49 21.54
N GLU A 549 13.72 30.94 22.11
CA GLU A 549 14.00 30.89 23.56
C GLU A 549 13.27 31.99 24.35
N ASP A 550 12.50 32.88 23.70
CA ASP A 550 11.82 33.99 24.36
C ASP A 550 10.48 33.53 24.96
N GLU A 551 10.26 33.75 26.26
CA GLU A 551 9.00 33.44 26.95
C GLU A 551 7.77 34.12 26.32
N ALA A 552 7.95 35.29 25.70
CA ALA A 552 6.89 35.99 24.99
C ALA A 552 6.46 35.26 23.72
N GLN A 553 7.36 34.54 23.05
CA GLN A 553 7.13 33.79 21.86
C GLN A 553 6.59 32.38 22.15
N ALA A 554 6.92 31.79 23.31
CA ALA A 554 6.36 30.54 23.79
C ALA A 554 4.84 30.61 24.09
N SER A 555 4.33 31.82 24.32
CA SER A 555 2.88 32.07 24.48
C SER A 555 2.19 32.42 23.17
N SER A 556 2.94 32.74 22.11
CA SER A 556 2.38 33.20 20.84
C SER A 556 1.70 32.05 20.10
N VAL A 557 0.44 32.22 19.75
CA VAL A 557 -0.35 31.24 18.98
C VAL A 557 -1.13 31.94 17.89
N MET A 558 -1.37 31.21 16.80
CA MET A 558 -2.37 31.60 15.82
C MET A 558 -3.74 31.09 16.30
N ILE A 559 -4.66 32.01 16.56
CA ILE A 559 -6.03 31.69 16.97
C ILE A 559 -6.86 31.54 15.70
N THR A 560 -7.34 30.33 15.41
CA THR A 560 -8.16 30.04 14.25
C THR A 560 -9.63 29.86 14.67
N GLY A 561 -10.53 30.55 13.98
CA GLY A 561 -11.96 30.39 14.14
C GLY A 561 -12.45 29.17 13.35
N GLU A 562 -13.20 28.29 14.02
CA GLU A 562 -13.86 27.18 13.36
C GLU A 562 -15.08 27.72 12.58
N PRO A 563 -15.07 27.65 11.23
CA PRO A 563 -16.21 28.14 10.45
C PRO A 563 -17.40 27.18 10.54
N ASP A 564 -18.56 27.61 10.06
CA ASP A 564 -19.68 26.69 9.86
C ASP A 564 -19.36 25.73 8.71
N TYR A 565 -19.02 24.50 9.04
CA TYR A 565 -18.70 23.47 8.07
C TYR A 565 -19.93 22.88 7.36
N ALA A 566 -21.15 23.33 7.67
CA ALA A 566 -22.37 22.82 7.04
C ALA A 566 -22.31 23.00 5.51
N GLY A 567 -22.36 21.89 4.81
CA GLY A 567 -22.34 21.87 3.33
C GLY A 567 -20.96 21.89 2.68
N VAL A 568 -19.85 22.08 3.42
CA VAL A 568 -18.48 22.09 2.85
C VAL A 568 -17.61 20.89 3.28
N THR A 569 -18.09 20.04 4.18
CA THR A 569 -17.37 18.85 4.63
C THR A 569 -18.02 17.55 4.17
N HIS A 570 -17.22 16.48 4.12
CA HIS A 570 -17.66 15.11 3.82
C HIS A 570 -18.00 14.27 5.05
N SER A 571 -17.55 14.70 6.24
CA SER A 571 -17.85 14.05 7.52
C SER A 571 -18.57 15.01 8.45
N THR A 572 -19.30 14.46 9.40
CA THR A 572 -19.92 15.25 10.48
C THR A 572 -18.81 15.76 11.40
N VAL A 573 -18.40 16.99 11.21
CA VAL A 573 -17.51 17.67 12.14
C VAL A 573 -18.35 18.13 13.33
N THR A 574 -17.98 17.66 14.52
CA THR A 574 -18.61 18.18 15.75
C THR A 574 -18.13 19.60 15.96
N GLN A 575 -19.02 20.56 15.79
CA GLN A 575 -18.71 21.97 16.02
C GLN A 575 -18.31 22.21 17.46
N MET A 576 -17.32 23.05 17.65
CA MET A 576 -16.79 23.40 18.95
C MET A 576 -17.74 24.31 19.71
N GLY A 577 -17.92 24.07 21.00
CA GLY A 577 -18.71 24.93 21.89
C GLY A 577 -17.99 26.26 22.21
N ASP A 578 -18.76 27.30 22.47
CA ASP A 578 -18.27 28.64 22.82
C ASP A 578 -17.53 28.55 24.14
N GLY A 579 -16.88 27.95 24.69
CA GLY A 579 -16.15 27.84 25.99
C GLY A 579 -14.98 26.88 25.90
N GLN A 580 -14.67 26.44 24.69
CA GLN A 580 -13.63 25.45 24.45
C GLN A 580 -12.53 26.01 23.54
N VAL A 581 -11.31 25.53 23.73
CA VAL A 581 -10.17 25.72 22.83
C VAL A 581 -9.60 24.36 22.50
N ARG A 582 -9.34 24.10 21.22
CA ARG A 582 -8.71 22.89 20.74
C ARG A 582 -7.23 23.16 20.48
N VAL A 583 -6.38 22.31 21.05
CA VAL A 583 -4.91 22.45 21.01
C VAL A 583 -4.26 21.16 20.55
N GLY A 584 -3.09 21.25 19.91
CA GLY A 584 -2.33 20.10 19.42
C GLY A 584 -1.47 19.39 20.47
N ASP A 585 -1.43 19.90 21.72
CA ASP A 585 -0.68 19.30 22.81
C ASP A 585 -1.58 18.54 23.78
N GLU A 586 -1.34 17.23 23.94
CA GLU A 586 -2.10 16.36 24.83
C GLU A 586 -1.93 16.76 26.32
N ALA A 587 -0.77 17.33 26.69
CA ALA A 587 -0.49 17.76 28.06
C ALA A 587 -1.40 18.90 28.53
N LEU A 588 -1.96 19.69 27.63
CA LEU A 588 -2.89 20.78 27.90
C LEU A 588 -4.35 20.32 28.02
N ALA A 589 -4.67 19.09 27.64
CA ALA A 589 -6.03 18.58 27.64
C ALA A 589 -6.68 18.64 29.01
N GLY A 590 -7.91 19.15 29.08
CA GLY A 590 -8.70 19.30 30.31
C GLY A 590 -8.29 20.43 31.22
N GLN A 591 -7.25 21.20 30.87
CA GLN A 591 -6.87 22.42 31.61
C GLN A 591 -7.75 23.59 31.18
N THR A 592 -7.87 24.59 32.06
CA THR A 592 -8.43 25.90 31.71
C THR A 592 -7.29 26.78 31.26
N LEU A 593 -7.32 27.25 30.03
CA LEU A 593 -6.31 28.10 29.43
C LEU A 593 -6.90 29.48 29.19
N ARG A 594 -6.05 30.49 29.32
CA ARG A 594 -6.36 31.88 29.00
C ARG A 594 -5.89 32.19 27.58
N LEU A 595 -6.83 32.49 26.72
CA LEU A 595 -6.59 32.86 25.33
C LEU A 595 -6.85 34.35 25.17
N CYS A 596 -5.86 35.10 24.67
CA CYS A 596 -5.92 36.53 24.46
C CYS A 596 -5.56 36.89 23.01
N ALA A 597 -6.38 37.75 22.39
CA ALA A 597 -6.04 38.55 21.23
C ALA A 597 -6.12 40.04 21.68
N ASP A 598 -7.10 40.81 21.24
CA ASP A 598 -7.34 42.17 21.77
C ASP A 598 -7.97 42.11 23.18
N THR A 599 -8.77 41.09 23.46
CA THR A 599 -9.34 40.78 24.77
C THR A 599 -9.07 39.33 25.15
N CYS A 600 -9.20 39.02 26.45
CA CYS A 600 -8.89 37.68 26.95
C CYS A 600 -10.15 36.92 27.37
N VAL A 601 -10.13 35.61 27.18
CA VAL A 601 -11.17 34.67 27.63
C VAL A 601 -10.54 33.42 28.21
N ASP A 602 -11.15 32.85 29.25
CA ASP A 602 -10.71 31.58 29.83
C ASP A 602 -11.54 30.44 29.22
N LEU A 603 -10.86 29.44 28.62
CA LEU A 603 -11.47 28.35 27.86
C LEU A 603 -10.97 26.99 28.36
N SER A 604 -11.83 25.98 28.25
CA SER A 604 -11.43 24.59 28.55
C SER A 604 -10.72 23.97 27.34
N ALA A 605 -9.49 23.48 27.56
CA ALA A 605 -8.70 22.87 26.49
C ALA A 605 -9.16 21.45 26.16
N THR A 606 -9.29 21.19 24.87
CA THR A 606 -9.52 19.86 24.30
C THR A 606 -8.37 19.48 23.38
N TYR A 607 -7.92 18.24 23.44
CA TYR A 607 -6.82 17.75 22.60
C TYR A 607 -7.30 17.37 21.19
N ASP A 608 -6.58 17.80 20.18
CA ASP A 608 -6.71 17.33 18.81
C ASP A 608 -5.39 16.73 18.34
N LYS A 609 -5.38 15.42 18.12
CA LYS A 609 -4.22 14.69 17.60
C LYS A 609 -3.71 15.18 16.23
N ASN A 610 -4.57 15.88 15.47
CA ASN A 610 -4.25 16.45 14.16
C ASN A 610 -3.92 17.95 14.23
N GLY A 611 -4.08 18.56 15.40
CA GLY A 611 -3.77 19.97 15.65
C GLY A 611 -2.25 20.22 15.70
N SER A 612 -1.83 21.40 15.26
CA SER A 612 -0.43 21.82 15.33
C SER A 612 -0.13 22.49 16.68
N VAL A 613 1.07 22.27 17.19
CA VAL A 613 1.59 23.04 18.34
C VAL A 613 1.76 24.49 17.89
N GLY A 614 1.32 25.46 18.72
CA GLY A 614 1.32 26.88 18.35
C GLY A 614 0.03 27.35 17.64
N GLU A 615 -0.96 26.49 17.46
CA GLU A 615 -2.29 26.82 16.95
C GLU A 615 -3.35 26.60 18.03
N ALA A 616 -4.26 27.56 18.18
CA ALA A 616 -5.40 27.47 19.08
C ALA A 616 -6.70 27.62 18.29
N GLN A 617 -7.47 26.56 18.16
CA GLN A 617 -8.73 26.59 17.45
C GLN A 617 -9.88 26.86 18.41
N VAL A 618 -10.76 27.82 18.07
CA VAL A 618 -11.95 28.20 18.85
C VAL A 618 -13.17 28.34 17.93
N SER A 619 -14.38 28.44 18.49
CA SER A 619 -15.55 28.77 17.66
C SER A 619 -15.38 30.16 17.02
N GLU A 620 -15.89 30.34 15.82
CA GLU A 620 -15.82 31.64 15.13
C GLU A 620 -16.41 32.76 15.99
N LYS A 621 -17.46 32.50 16.77
CA LYS A 621 -18.05 33.42 17.70
C LYS A 621 -17.10 33.82 18.82
N THR A 622 -16.37 32.86 19.37
CA THR A 622 -15.33 33.14 20.38
C THR A 622 -14.21 33.98 19.78
N LEU A 623 -13.70 33.64 18.58
CA LEU A 623 -12.69 34.43 17.90
C LEU A 623 -13.14 35.90 17.72
N ARG A 624 -14.36 36.11 17.19
CA ARG A 624 -14.91 37.45 17.00
C ARG A 624 -15.17 38.21 18.30
N SER A 625 -15.27 37.54 19.43
CA SER A 625 -15.40 38.17 20.75
C SER A 625 -14.09 38.65 21.33
N ILE A 626 -12.96 38.04 20.94
CA ILE A 626 -11.63 38.35 21.48
C ILE A 626 -10.75 39.14 20.49
N ALA A 627 -11.03 39.05 19.19
CA ALA A 627 -10.33 39.78 18.14
C ALA A 627 -11.24 40.76 17.42
N THR A 628 -10.84 42.02 17.38
CA THR A 628 -11.62 43.11 16.78
C THR A 628 -11.66 43.04 15.26
N SER A 629 -10.57 42.54 14.65
CA SER A 629 -10.41 42.45 13.19
C SER A 629 -9.70 41.15 12.82
N PRO A 630 -10.39 39.99 12.96
CA PRO A 630 -9.79 38.74 12.53
C PRO A 630 -9.63 38.73 11.00
N GLN A 631 -8.47 38.31 10.53
CA GLN A 631 -8.14 38.26 9.11
C GLN A 631 -8.64 36.96 8.48
N ARG A 632 -9.05 37.01 7.20
CA ARG A 632 -9.40 35.83 6.43
C ARG A 632 -8.12 35.13 6.02
N GLN A 633 -7.78 34.05 6.73
CA GLN A 633 -6.53 33.31 6.54
C GLN A 633 -6.67 32.24 5.47
N ALA A 634 -7.81 31.53 5.43
CA ALA A 634 -8.02 30.43 4.52
C ALA A 634 -9.45 30.42 3.95
N ILE A 635 -9.59 29.79 2.80
CA ILE A 635 -10.89 29.44 2.22
C ILE A 635 -10.95 27.94 2.09
N ILE A 636 -11.88 27.33 2.80
CA ILE A 636 -12.19 25.91 2.74
C ILE A 636 -13.11 25.67 1.56
N ILE A 637 -12.77 24.69 0.73
CA ILE A 637 -13.39 24.44 -0.57
C ILE A 637 -13.95 23.02 -0.56
N LYS A 638 -15.22 22.89 -0.96
CA LYS A 638 -15.84 21.63 -1.36
C LYS A 638 -15.85 21.53 -2.86
N MET A 639 -15.39 20.42 -3.38
CA MET A 639 -15.42 20.15 -4.82
C MET A 639 -16.79 19.61 -5.26
N ALA A 640 -17.13 19.82 -6.51
CA ALA A 640 -18.28 19.19 -7.13
C ALA A 640 -18.05 17.68 -7.30
N ASP A 641 -19.12 16.90 -7.22
CA ASP A 641 -19.04 15.45 -7.39
C ASP A 641 -18.45 15.09 -8.77
N GLY A 642 -17.38 14.31 -8.75
CA GLY A 642 -16.69 13.89 -9.97
C GLY A 642 -15.68 14.88 -10.55
N ALA A 643 -15.49 16.05 -9.93
CA ALA A 643 -14.45 16.98 -10.35
C ALA A 643 -13.03 16.40 -10.11
N ASP A 644 -12.12 16.71 -11.04
CA ASP A 644 -10.73 16.26 -10.93
C ASP A 644 -9.92 17.23 -10.06
N ALA A 645 -9.41 16.73 -8.93
CA ALA A 645 -8.72 17.55 -7.93
C ALA A 645 -7.45 18.22 -8.47
N GLU A 646 -6.71 17.54 -9.35
CA GLU A 646 -5.52 18.10 -9.98
C GLU A 646 -5.88 19.28 -10.88
N THR A 647 -6.98 19.17 -11.65
CA THR A 647 -7.46 20.24 -12.55
C THR A 647 -7.97 21.44 -11.76
N VAL A 648 -8.76 21.21 -10.69
CA VAL A 648 -9.26 22.29 -9.84
C VAL A 648 -8.11 22.99 -9.13
N GLN A 649 -7.17 22.23 -8.53
CA GLN A 649 -6.00 22.81 -7.89
C GLN A 649 -5.17 23.64 -8.87
N ALA A 650 -4.91 23.12 -10.09
CA ALA A 650 -4.16 23.85 -11.10
C ALA A 650 -4.87 25.14 -11.56
N ALA A 651 -6.20 25.14 -11.60
CA ALA A 651 -6.97 26.32 -11.91
C ALA A 651 -6.87 27.40 -10.80
N LEU A 652 -6.93 26.98 -9.53
CA LEU A 652 -6.80 27.86 -8.37
C LEU A 652 -5.36 28.42 -8.22
N LEU A 653 -4.36 27.62 -8.52
CA LEU A 653 -2.95 28.02 -8.46
C LEU A 653 -2.52 29.00 -9.58
N LYS A 654 -3.41 29.34 -10.52
CA LYS A 654 -3.16 30.45 -11.47
C LYS A 654 -3.07 31.80 -10.77
N ASP A 655 -3.76 31.98 -9.66
CA ASP A 655 -3.50 33.11 -8.76
C ASP A 655 -2.17 32.88 -8.00
N SER A 656 -1.22 33.75 -8.26
CA SER A 656 0.12 33.67 -7.69
C SER A 656 0.18 33.87 -6.17
N HIS A 657 -0.89 34.29 -5.56
CA HIS A 657 -0.99 34.58 -4.13
C HIS A 657 -1.66 33.47 -3.32
N LEU A 658 -2.06 32.37 -3.98
CA LEU A 658 -2.74 31.26 -3.32
C LEU A 658 -1.81 30.03 -3.19
N SER A 659 -1.82 29.42 -2.03
CA SER A 659 -1.35 28.05 -1.78
C SER A 659 -2.59 27.18 -1.59
N VAL A 660 -2.69 26.07 -2.35
CA VAL A 660 -3.88 25.21 -2.32
C VAL A 660 -3.47 23.79 -1.95
N ASN A 661 -3.96 23.34 -0.81
CA ASN A 661 -3.70 21.98 -0.27
C ASN A 661 -5.04 21.33 0.10
N GLY A 662 -5.07 20.00 0.22
CA GLY A 662 -6.27 19.34 0.71
C GLY A 662 -6.29 17.83 0.56
N SER A 663 -7.31 17.22 1.13
CA SER A 663 -7.54 15.78 1.15
C SER A 663 -8.00 15.21 -0.20
N ALA A 664 -8.53 16.05 -1.09
CA ALA A 664 -9.03 15.60 -2.40
C ALA A 664 -7.92 15.00 -3.25
N LEU A 665 -6.73 15.58 -3.24
CA LEU A 665 -5.55 15.06 -3.96
C LEU A 665 -5.10 13.71 -3.41
N GLU A 666 -5.03 13.58 -2.08
CA GLU A 666 -4.72 12.32 -1.41
C GLU A 666 -5.76 11.24 -1.74
N ARG A 667 -7.06 11.58 -1.64
CA ARG A 667 -8.14 10.64 -2.00
C ARG A 667 -8.06 10.22 -3.45
N GLN A 668 -7.77 11.14 -4.36
CA GLN A 668 -7.62 10.83 -5.79
C GLN A 668 -6.44 9.92 -6.05
N MET A 669 -5.30 10.17 -5.40
CA MET A 669 -4.12 9.30 -5.46
C MET A 669 -4.42 7.87 -4.96
N TYR A 670 -5.03 7.74 -3.78
CA TYR A 670 -5.43 6.43 -3.25
C TYR A 670 -6.45 5.74 -4.14
N THR A 671 -7.42 6.49 -4.69
CA THR A 671 -8.42 5.93 -5.61
C THR A 671 -7.76 5.43 -6.90
N LYS A 672 -6.85 6.19 -7.51
CA LYS A 672 -6.07 5.76 -8.69
C LYS A 672 -5.29 4.47 -8.41
N ILE A 673 -4.62 4.37 -7.26
CA ILE A 673 -3.89 3.16 -6.85
C ILE A 673 -4.84 1.97 -6.68
N ILE A 674 -5.97 2.18 -6.00
CA ILE A 674 -6.98 1.12 -5.81
C ILE A 674 -7.55 0.67 -7.16
N ASP A 675 -7.89 1.59 -8.05
CA ASP A 675 -8.44 1.27 -9.37
C ASP A 675 -7.43 0.50 -10.23
N GLN A 676 -6.13 0.84 -10.18
CA GLN A 676 -5.06 0.08 -10.84
C GLN A 676 -4.93 -1.35 -10.26
N LEU A 677 -4.92 -1.47 -8.94
CA LEU A 677 -4.92 -2.79 -8.27
C LEU A 677 -6.16 -3.59 -8.65
N MET A 678 -7.33 -2.96 -8.68
CA MET A 678 -8.60 -3.59 -9.09
C MET A 678 -8.56 -4.08 -10.52
N LEU A 679 -7.97 -3.34 -11.44
CA LEU A 679 -7.82 -3.77 -12.84
C LEU A 679 -6.98 -5.06 -12.93
N ILE A 680 -5.88 -5.14 -12.19
CA ILE A 680 -5.04 -6.35 -12.10
C ILE A 680 -5.84 -7.52 -11.51
N LEU A 681 -6.57 -7.25 -10.41
CA LEU A 681 -7.37 -8.26 -9.73
C LEU A 681 -8.51 -8.80 -10.60
N VAL A 682 -9.22 -7.93 -11.32
CA VAL A 682 -10.28 -8.30 -12.29
C VAL A 682 -9.68 -9.12 -13.43
N GLY A 683 -8.50 -8.78 -13.90
CA GLY A 683 -7.76 -9.57 -14.90
C GLY A 683 -7.46 -10.99 -14.42
N LEU A 684 -6.89 -11.12 -13.21
CA LEU A 684 -6.62 -12.43 -12.58
C LEU A 684 -7.91 -13.25 -12.35
N LEU A 685 -8.98 -12.55 -11.98
CA LEU A 685 -10.30 -13.14 -11.78
C LEU A 685 -10.89 -13.66 -13.10
N GLY A 686 -10.73 -12.90 -14.20
CA GLY A 686 -11.12 -13.33 -15.53
C GLY A 686 -10.48 -14.67 -15.92
N VAL A 687 -9.19 -14.83 -15.64
CA VAL A 687 -8.47 -16.10 -15.85
C VAL A 687 -9.07 -17.22 -14.99
N SER A 688 -9.38 -16.99 -13.72
CA SER A 688 -10.00 -18.00 -12.84
C SER A 688 -11.38 -18.41 -13.31
N VAL A 689 -12.20 -17.46 -13.79
CA VAL A 689 -13.52 -17.72 -14.37
C VAL A 689 -13.39 -18.55 -15.66
N LEU A 690 -12.43 -18.21 -16.54
CA LEU A 690 -12.16 -18.99 -17.76
C LEU A 690 -11.77 -20.44 -17.42
N VAL A 691 -10.90 -20.65 -16.43
CA VAL A 691 -10.53 -22.00 -15.97
C VAL A 691 -11.76 -22.76 -15.47
N SER A 692 -12.64 -22.12 -14.69
CA SER A 692 -13.90 -22.72 -14.22
C SER A 692 -14.82 -23.07 -15.37
N LEU A 693 -14.95 -22.19 -16.37
CA LEU A 693 -15.79 -22.41 -17.56
C LEU A 693 -15.29 -23.60 -18.39
N VAL A 694 -13.97 -23.72 -18.58
CA VAL A 694 -13.37 -24.89 -19.26
C VAL A 694 -13.64 -26.18 -18.49
N GLY A 695 -13.58 -26.15 -17.15
CA GLY A 695 -13.93 -27.29 -16.31
C GLY A 695 -15.39 -27.73 -16.48
N VAL A 696 -16.31 -26.77 -16.53
CA VAL A 696 -17.75 -27.03 -16.79
C VAL A 696 -17.96 -27.56 -18.20
N ALA A 697 -17.35 -26.92 -19.22
CA ALA A 697 -17.48 -27.35 -20.62
C ALA A 697 -16.96 -28.77 -20.84
N ASN A 698 -15.82 -29.12 -20.25
CA ASN A 698 -15.28 -30.49 -20.31
C ASN A 698 -16.23 -31.51 -19.69
N THR A 699 -16.88 -31.20 -18.57
CA THR A 699 -17.82 -32.08 -17.90
C THR A 699 -19.12 -32.24 -18.69
N LEU A 700 -19.61 -31.15 -19.30
CA LEU A 700 -20.80 -31.18 -20.18
C LEU A 700 -20.52 -31.98 -21.46
N SER A 701 -19.38 -31.78 -22.10
CA SER A 701 -18.97 -32.51 -23.32
C SER A 701 -18.94 -34.01 -23.09
N LEU A 702 -18.41 -34.48 -21.94
CA LEU A 702 -18.41 -35.88 -21.58
C LEU A 702 -19.82 -36.40 -21.39
N SER A 703 -20.70 -35.64 -20.74
CA SER A 703 -22.10 -36.00 -20.50
C SER A 703 -22.88 -36.17 -21.82
N VAL A 704 -22.62 -35.32 -22.82
CA VAL A 704 -23.21 -35.42 -24.17
C VAL A 704 -22.67 -36.64 -24.90
N ALA A 705 -21.38 -36.91 -24.85
CA ALA A 705 -20.75 -38.05 -25.51
C ALA A 705 -21.27 -39.39 -24.94
N GLU A 706 -21.46 -39.52 -23.63
CA GLU A 706 -22.06 -40.68 -23.00
C GLU A 706 -23.52 -40.91 -23.46
N ARG A 707 -24.32 -39.83 -23.50
CA ARG A 707 -25.73 -39.91 -23.99
C ARG A 707 -25.84 -40.27 -25.47
N THR A 708 -24.95 -39.75 -26.30
CA THR A 708 -24.94 -40.07 -27.73
C THR A 708 -24.67 -41.54 -27.92
N ARG A 709 -23.82 -42.16 -27.10
CA ARG A 709 -23.53 -43.59 -27.12
C ARG A 709 -24.69 -44.44 -26.60
N GLU A 710 -25.37 -44.02 -25.53
CA GLU A 710 -26.60 -44.67 -25.01
C GLU A 710 -27.74 -44.60 -26.01
N ASN A 711 -27.98 -43.45 -26.63
CA ASN A 711 -28.99 -43.26 -27.66
C ASN A 711 -28.67 -44.05 -28.94
N GLY A 712 -27.38 -44.23 -29.26
CA GLY A 712 -26.95 -45.07 -30.37
C GLY A 712 -27.15 -46.57 -30.12
N LEU A 713 -27.15 -47.02 -28.87
CA LEU A 713 -27.47 -48.39 -28.48
C LEU A 713 -28.99 -48.67 -28.44
N LEU A 714 -29.82 -47.62 -28.31
CA LEU A 714 -31.27 -47.69 -28.30
C LEU A 714 -31.89 -47.59 -29.71
N ARG A 715 -31.12 -47.22 -30.72
CA ARG A 715 -31.44 -47.31 -32.15
C ARG A 715 -30.99 -48.65 -32.73
#